data_552fdd8c1a347dda528dce36a2be03c7
#
_entry.id   552fdd8c1a347dda528dce36a2be03c7
#
_cell.length_a   1.000
_cell.length_b   1.000
_cell.length_c   1.000
_cell.angle_alpha   90.00
_cell.angle_beta   90.00
_cell.angle_gamma   90.00
#
_symmetry.space_group_name_H-M   'P 1'
#
loop_
_entity.id
_entity.type
_entity.pdbx_description
1 polymer ?
#
loop_
_entity_poly.entity_id
_entity_poly.type
_entity_poly.pdbx_seq_one_letter_code
_entity_poly.pdbx_strand_id
1 'polypeptide(L)'
;MLSFLIFRYHNFFVLAGLAATLLGEVVSHVLQSFATSVMDSTTPTCNVGRGAVRLTLDQACLKVFNSDTASYLQLWAQSVECYKCNPWQFLTLDPGTIQELVVNTTYPSDLYIRNETESDLYKVRYHFGQYGTYQLGISTHNITHIQVLVKPLNEFLPLFVAFIFFFMLAFVWQCTKFFRQRMDASYSPHRVRSAPVDESSSLLSQALSRESASSSGTQQSSPPAPLPVTSQLQLVDIPDSRGTGGRLLSLDTFRGLAIIIMVFVNYGGGQYYFFQHARWNGLTVADLVFPWFLWIMGVSLIFSIRSQLRRTTKRYMMLLHILKRCTILFFLGLIINSGNGHNYMPTFRIMGVLQRFSICYGITALMEVYLMNPQESPEYVWYWKVRDIMRSGVQWTITTVLVIVHTAITFGLVVPGCPKGYLGPGGLYNGGEHGNCTGGAAAYVDIKVLGKAHVYRSPTCRMIYNNDAPYDPEGILGALTAVLTVQLGAAAGRIIVTYQDHDSRIKRWIIWGIVCGMLAGFLCSWHKESGPIPVNKNLWSLSFVFVTACFAFLLLSFLYLIIDKWQWWNGSPLRYAGMNSILVYMGHEICGGLFPWSWTPVGEHHANYLIMNLWGTSMWIIIAYICHRQKLYVSV
;
A
#
# COMPACT_ATOMS: atom_id res chain seq x y z
N MET A 1 -31.56 41.87 -0.30
CA MET A 1 -31.14 40.49 -0.64
C MET A 1 -30.03 40.45 -1.68
N LEU A 2 -30.10 41.26 -2.75
CA LEU A 2 -29.00 41.34 -3.76
C LEU A 2 -27.68 41.88 -3.19
N SER A 3 -27.72 42.91 -2.35
CA SER A 3 -26.52 43.52 -1.73
C SER A 3 -25.78 42.54 -0.78
N PHE A 4 -26.49 41.63 -0.12
CA PHE A 4 -25.90 40.62 0.78
C PHE A 4 -25.22 39.47 0.01
N LEU A 5 -25.76 39.14 -1.16
CA LEU A 5 -25.17 38.18 -2.08
C LEU A 5 -23.90 38.73 -2.74
N ILE A 6 -23.91 39.98 -3.19
CA ILE A 6 -22.75 40.65 -3.82
C ILE A 6 -21.59 40.77 -2.81
N PHE A 7 -21.84 41.10 -1.54
CA PHE A 7 -20.79 41.20 -0.51
C PHE A 7 -20.14 39.84 -0.17
N ARG A 8 -20.92 38.75 -0.18
CA ARG A 8 -20.43 37.40 0.10
C ARG A 8 -19.63 36.82 -1.08
N TYR A 9 -20.00 37.21 -2.31
CA TYR A 9 -19.26 36.79 -3.52
C TYR A 9 -18.00 37.63 -3.72
N HIS A 10 -18.04 38.95 -3.40
CA HIS A 10 -16.88 39.81 -3.53
C HIS A 10 -15.72 39.35 -2.62
N ASN A 11 -15.99 39.04 -1.35
CA ASN A 11 -14.99 38.50 -0.44
C ASN A 11 -14.45 37.12 -0.85
N PHE A 12 -15.28 36.27 -1.47
CA PHE A 12 -14.82 34.98 -1.98
C PHE A 12 -13.94 35.13 -3.23
N PHE A 13 -14.30 36.02 -4.16
CA PHE A 13 -13.49 36.33 -5.33
C PHE A 13 -12.19 37.05 -4.95
N VAL A 14 -12.20 37.90 -3.96
CA VAL A 14 -10.99 38.54 -3.44
C VAL A 14 -10.07 37.52 -2.73
N LEU A 15 -10.62 36.64 -1.89
CA LEU A 15 -9.84 35.55 -1.26
C LEU A 15 -9.35 34.53 -2.27
N ALA A 16 -10.15 34.15 -3.24
CA ALA A 16 -9.74 33.24 -4.31
C ALA A 16 -8.70 33.89 -5.24
N GLY A 17 -8.85 35.22 -5.52
CA GLY A 17 -7.87 36.00 -6.27
C GLY A 17 -6.55 36.15 -5.51
N LEU A 18 -6.58 36.48 -4.22
CA LEU A 18 -5.38 36.56 -3.36
C LEU A 18 -4.71 35.21 -3.19
N ALA A 19 -5.47 34.13 -3.02
CA ALA A 19 -4.93 32.78 -2.97
C ALA A 19 -4.32 32.38 -4.33
N ALA A 20 -4.94 32.76 -5.45
CA ALA A 20 -4.41 32.49 -6.79
C ALA A 20 -3.16 33.31 -7.10
N THR A 21 -3.04 34.55 -6.65
CA THR A 21 -1.83 35.37 -6.83
C THR A 21 -0.69 34.91 -5.93
N LEU A 22 -0.93 34.64 -4.65
CA LEU A 22 0.08 34.08 -3.74
C LEU A 22 0.57 32.69 -4.19
N LEU A 23 -0.36 31.82 -4.62
CA LEU A 23 -0.01 30.53 -5.20
C LEU A 23 0.68 30.69 -6.56
N GLY A 24 0.30 31.68 -7.37
CA GLY A 24 0.94 32.01 -8.65
C GLY A 24 2.40 32.43 -8.47
N GLU A 25 2.71 33.25 -7.48
CA GLU A 25 4.09 33.65 -7.15
C GLU A 25 4.91 32.47 -6.61
N VAL A 26 4.34 31.66 -5.67
CA VAL A 26 5.01 30.47 -5.16
C VAL A 26 5.23 29.44 -6.28
N VAL A 27 4.21 29.19 -7.11
CA VAL A 27 4.33 28.28 -8.27
C VAL A 27 5.32 28.80 -9.29
N SER A 28 5.35 30.12 -9.56
CA SER A 28 6.32 30.73 -10.47
C SER A 28 7.75 30.59 -9.95
N HIS A 29 8.00 30.90 -8.67
CA HIS A 29 9.31 30.71 -8.04
C HIS A 29 9.73 29.24 -8.02
N VAL A 30 8.80 28.33 -7.72
CA VAL A 30 9.04 26.90 -7.71
C VAL A 30 9.28 26.37 -9.12
N LEU A 31 8.51 26.81 -10.12
CA LEU A 31 8.71 26.43 -11.52
C LEU A 31 10.02 27.00 -12.07
N GLN A 32 10.41 28.21 -11.67
CA GLN A 32 11.67 28.81 -12.08
C GLN A 32 12.87 28.10 -11.45
N SER A 33 12.78 27.73 -10.17
CA SER A 33 13.77 26.88 -9.50
C SER A 33 13.81 25.46 -10.09
N PHE A 34 12.65 24.91 -10.47
CA PHE A 34 12.54 23.64 -11.17
C PHE A 34 13.13 23.70 -12.57
N ALA A 35 12.84 24.75 -13.35
CA ALA A 35 13.38 24.95 -14.69
C ALA A 35 14.90 25.11 -14.66
N THR A 36 15.46 25.87 -13.71
CA THR A 36 16.92 25.98 -13.54
C THR A 36 17.57 24.68 -13.12
N SER A 37 16.93 23.88 -12.26
CA SER A 37 17.46 22.57 -11.84
C SER A 37 17.37 21.49 -12.94
N VAL A 38 16.41 21.61 -13.85
CA VAL A 38 16.20 20.65 -14.97
C VAL A 38 16.98 21.07 -16.22
N MET A 39 17.21 22.38 -16.41
CA MET A 39 17.89 22.90 -17.62
C MET A 39 19.42 22.94 -17.52
N ASP A 40 20.01 22.76 -16.33
CA ASP A 40 21.47 22.70 -16.21
C ASP A 40 21.95 21.32 -16.72
N SER A 41 22.23 21.27 -18.03
CA SER A 41 22.55 20.05 -18.78
C SER A 41 23.96 19.50 -18.49
N THR A 42 24.73 20.16 -17.64
CA THR A 42 26.05 19.68 -17.22
C THR A 42 25.95 18.91 -15.92
N THR A 43 25.79 17.58 -16.01
CA THR A 43 25.95 16.73 -14.82
C THR A 43 27.36 16.94 -14.28
N PRO A 44 27.51 17.22 -12.95
CA PRO A 44 28.80 17.44 -12.35
C PRO A 44 29.66 16.18 -12.47
N THR A 45 30.96 16.38 -12.63
CA THR A 45 31.94 15.31 -12.70
C THR A 45 32.78 15.28 -11.43
N CYS A 46 33.21 14.09 -11.03
CA CYS A 46 34.15 13.84 -9.95
C CYS A 46 35.41 13.22 -10.52
N ASN A 47 36.58 13.74 -10.17
CA ASN A 47 37.86 13.23 -10.66
C ASN A 47 38.33 12.06 -9.79
N VAL A 48 38.00 10.83 -10.19
CA VAL A 48 38.40 9.62 -9.46
C VAL A 48 39.68 9.07 -10.10
N GLY A 49 40.78 9.09 -9.38
CA GLY A 49 42.07 8.64 -9.90
C GLY A 49 42.54 9.45 -11.10
N ARG A 50 42.69 8.81 -12.28
CA ARG A 50 43.15 9.46 -13.51
C ARG A 50 42.04 9.87 -14.48
N GLY A 51 40.74 9.72 -14.07
CA GLY A 51 39.60 9.98 -14.94
C GLY A 51 38.51 10.81 -14.31
N ALA A 52 37.83 11.64 -15.11
CA ALA A 52 36.60 12.32 -14.69
C ALA A 52 35.41 11.36 -14.82
N VAL A 53 34.75 11.04 -13.69
CA VAL A 53 33.54 10.23 -13.64
C VAL A 53 32.33 11.15 -13.57
N ARG A 54 31.38 10.94 -14.47
CA ARG A 54 30.10 11.66 -14.46
C ARG A 54 29.25 11.14 -13.30
N LEU A 55 28.76 12.03 -12.45
CA LEU A 55 27.86 11.64 -11.35
C LEU A 55 26.50 11.20 -11.92
N THR A 56 25.99 10.11 -11.38
CA THR A 56 24.66 9.57 -11.68
C THR A 56 23.66 9.88 -10.57
N LEU A 57 22.44 9.35 -10.65
CA LEU A 57 21.42 9.51 -9.63
C LEU A 57 21.93 9.04 -8.27
N ASP A 58 21.58 9.77 -7.21
CA ASP A 58 21.98 9.47 -5.82
C ASP A 58 23.50 9.42 -5.58
N GLN A 59 24.27 10.24 -6.31
CA GLN A 59 25.72 10.37 -6.15
C GLN A 59 26.15 11.81 -5.86
N ALA A 60 27.24 11.92 -5.09
CA ALA A 60 27.94 13.16 -4.80
C ALA A 60 29.46 12.96 -4.90
N CYS A 61 30.22 14.05 -5.01
CA CYS A 61 31.67 14.02 -5.02
C CYS A 61 32.23 14.45 -3.64
N LEU A 62 33.06 13.60 -3.04
CA LEU A 62 33.76 13.89 -1.80
C LEU A 62 35.26 14.03 -2.10
N LYS A 63 35.83 15.22 -1.84
CA LYS A 63 37.25 15.52 -1.88
C LYS A 63 37.82 15.31 -0.48
N VAL A 64 38.77 14.42 -0.37
CA VAL A 64 39.44 14.14 0.92
C VAL A 64 40.88 14.61 0.81
N PHE A 65 41.28 15.43 1.77
CA PHE A 65 42.62 16.00 1.87
C PHE A 65 43.32 15.47 3.10
N ASN A 66 44.44 14.78 2.92
CA ASN A 66 45.33 14.40 4.01
C ASN A 66 46.27 15.57 4.28
N SER A 67 46.07 16.27 5.41
CA SER A 67 46.91 17.39 5.82
C SER A 67 48.22 16.99 6.50
N ASP A 68 48.41 15.72 6.83
CA ASP A 68 49.64 15.20 7.37
C ASP A 68 50.71 15.05 6.27
N THR A 69 51.92 15.41 6.57
CA THR A 69 53.05 15.35 5.61
C THR A 69 53.85 14.03 5.70
N ALA A 70 53.60 13.21 6.74
CA ALA A 70 54.37 12.00 7.00
C ALA A 70 53.54 10.73 7.19
N SER A 71 52.23 10.86 7.45
CA SER A 71 51.37 9.72 7.81
C SER A 71 50.39 9.34 6.73
N TYR A 72 50.32 8.05 6.42
CA TYR A 72 49.26 7.49 5.59
C TYR A 72 47.98 7.36 6.38
N LEU A 73 46.86 7.79 5.84
CA LEU A 73 45.55 7.67 6.43
C LEU A 73 44.62 6.83 5.54
N GLN A 74 43.78 6.06 6.17
CA GLN A 74 42.78 5.26 5.50
C GLN A 74 41.38 5.81 5.78
N LEU A 75 40.58 5.99 4.75
CA LEU A 75 39.17 6.30 4.85
C LEU A 75 38.35 5.02 4.68
N TRP A 76 37.59 4.69 5.70
CA TRP A 76 36.63 3.58 5.70
C TRP A 76 35.23 4.13 5.77
N ALA A 77 34.26 3.43 5.18
CA ALA A 77 32.88 3.85 5.17
C ALA A 77 31.94 2.70 5.52
N GLN A 78 30.78 3.08 6.05
CA GLN A 78 29.68 2.17 6.32
C GLN A 78 28.37 2.92 6.09
N SER A 79 27.43 2.33 5.33
CA SER A 79 26.07 2.86 5.23
C SER A 79 25.34 2.65 6.56
N VAL A 80 24.62 3.65 7.05
CA VAL A 80 23.79 3.53 8.26
C VAL A 80 22.66 2.51 8.08
N GLU A 81 22.21 2.27 6.84
CA GLU A 81 21.21 1.27 6.53
C GLU A 81 21.73 -0.18 6.68
N CYS A 82 23.06 -0.38 6.64
CA CYS A 82 23.70 -1.68 6.85
C CYS A 82 23.89 -1.93 8.35
N TYR A 83 22.95 -2.64 8.96
CA TYR A 83 22.92 -2.84 10.41
C TYR A 83 24.13 -3.66 10.90
N LYS A 84 24.96 -3.06 11.78
CA LYS A 84 26.18 -3.66 12.35
C LYS A 84 27.11 -4.29 11.30
N CYS A 85 27.15 -3.75 10.08
CA CYS A 85 28.10 -4.18 9.08
C CYS A 85 29.50 -3.69 9.44
N ASN A 86 30.52 -4.44 9.03
CA ASN A 86 31.89 -3.96 9.13
C ASN A 86 32.10 -2.82 8.12
N PRO A 87 32.77 -1.71 8.50
CA PRO A 87 33.19 -0.70 7.56
C PRO A 87 34.08 -1.32 6.48
N TRP A 88 33.96 -0.84 5.24
CA TRP A 88 34.87 -1.25 4.16
C TRP A 88 35.83 -0.12 3.86
N GLN A 89 37.03 -0.46 3.45
CA GLN A 89 38.04 0.49 3.05
C GLN A 89 37.61 1.18 1.76
N PHE A 90 37.48 2.49 1.81
CA PHE A 90 37.10 3.30 0.68
C PHE A 90 38.34 3.76 -0.08
N LEU A 91 39.36 4.23 0.66
CA LEU A 91 40.51 4.93 0.09
C LEU A 91 41.69 4.88 1.04
N THR A 92 42.91 4.78 0.49
CA THR A 92 44.16 5.08 1.20
C THR A 92 44.69 6.42 0.69
N LEU A 93 45.02 7.33 1.60
CA LEU A 93 45.46 8.67 1.32
C LEU A 93 46.93 8.82 1.63
N ASP A 94 47.70 9.15 0.59
CA ASP A 94 49.10 9.50 0.76
C ASP A 94 49.26 10.84 1.50
N PRO A 95 50.38 11.05 2.20
CA PRO A 95 50.63 12.29 2.91
C PRO A 95 50.57 13.52 1.96
N GLY A 96 49.88 14.58 2.41
CA GLY A 96 49.78 15.83 1.66
C GLY A 96 48.98 15.79 0.35
N THR A 97 48.22 14.70 0.11
CA THR A 97 47.47 14.53 -1.17
C THR A 97 45.97 14.80 -1.00
N ILE A 98 45.37 15.22 -2.14
CA ILE A 98 43.91 15.33 -2.27
C ILE A 98 43.44 14.20 -3.18
N GLN A 99 42.44 13.47 -2.76
CA GLN A 99 41.79 12.49 -3.62
C GLN A 99 40.28 12.72 -3.64
N GLU A 100 39.67 12.51 -4.82
CA GLU A 100 38.23 12.63 -4.99
C GLU A 100 37.61 11.24 -5.13
N LEU A 101 36.44 11.07 -4.54
CA LEU A 101 35.68 9.83 -4.60
C LEU A 101 34.17 10.09 -4.76
N VAL A 102 33.48 9.15 -5.38
CA VAL A 102 32.02 9.18 -5.52
C VAL A 102 31.40 8.52 -4.30
N VAL A 103 30.50 9.24 -3.63
CA VAL A 103 29.74 8.76 -2.46
C VAL A 103 28.26 8.65 -2.80
N ASN A 104 27.60 7.64 -2.22
CA ASN A 104 26.16 7.46 -2.35
C ASN A 104 25.43 8.42 -1.41
N THR A 105 24.33 9.02 -1.90
CA THR A 105 23.53 10.00 -1.16
C THR A 105 22.21 9.45 -0.63
N THR A 106 21.84 8.21 -1.00
CA THR A 106 20.56 7.60 -0.62
C THR A 106 20.39 7.49 0.90
N TYR A 107 21.47 7.11 1.60
CA TYR A 107 21.47 6.93 3.05
C TYR A 107 22.64 7.66 3.69
N PRO A 108 22.52 8.09 4.96
CA PRO A 108 23.66 8.60 5.70
C PRO A 108 24.80 7.58 5.75
N SER A 109 26.02 8.07 5.70
CA SER A 109 27.23 7.24 5.80
C SER A 109 28.01 7.59 7.06
N ASP A 110 28.48 6.57 7.76
CA ASP A 110 29.47 6.66 8.82
C ASP A 110 30.85 6.53 8.17
N LEU A 111 31.66 7.58 8.25
CA LEU A 111 33.03 7.61 7.78
C LEU A 111 33.97 7.40 8.95
N TYR A 112 34.91 6.47 8.79
CA TYR A 112 35.93 6.17 9.79
C TYR A 112 37.31 6.51 9.22
N ILE A 113 38.09 7.26 9.95
CA ILE A 113 39.48 7.58 9.63
C ILE A 113 40.36 6.69 10.48
N ARG A 114 41.25 5.91 9.85
CA ARG A 114 42.15 4.96 10.46
C ARG A 114 43.61 5.32 10.12
N ASN A 115 44.50 4.98 11.01
CA ASN A 115 45.93 5.03 10.74
C ASN A 115 46.42 3.70 10.15
N GLU A 116 47.71 3.58 9.86
CA GLU A 116 48.33 2.35 9.33
C GLU A 116 48.13 1.13 10.22
N THR A 117 47.96 1.30 11.52
CA THR A 117 47.71 0.21 12.48
C THR A 117 46.22 -0.15 12.56
N GLU A 118 45.38 0.34 11.62
CA GLU A 118 43.93 0.11 11.56
C GLU A 118 43.16 0.54 12.82
N SER A 119 43.72 1.39 13.65
CA SER A 119 43.00 1.96 14.80
C SER A 119 42.10 3.10 14.36
N ASP A 120 40.84 3.12 14.85
CA ASP A 120 39.87 4.17 14.57
C ASP A 120 40.31 5.47 15.28
N LEU A 121 40.70 6.49 14.50
CA LEU A 121 41.05 7.82 15.03
C LEU A 121 39.81 8.67 15.20
N TYR A 122 38.95 8.71 14.15
CA TYR A 122 37.75 9.53 14.12
C TYR A 122 36.61 8.81 13.44
N LYS A 123 35.37 9.14 13.87
CA LYS A 123 34.12 8.73 13.23
C LYS A 123 33.27 9.94 12.95
N VAL A 124 32.81 10.10 11.70
CA VAL A 124 31.92 11.19 11.26
C VAL A 124 30.71 10.61 10.56
N ARG A 125 29.51 10.96 11.04
CA ARG A 125 28.26 10.63 10.35
C ARG A 125 27.82 11.81 9.52
N TYR A 126 27.57 11.59 8.22
CA TYR A 126 27.11 12.63 7.33
C TYR A 126 26.13 12.10 6.29
N HIS A 127 25.13 12.93 5.94
CA HIS A 127 24.20 12.66 4.84
C HIS A 127 24.54 13.58 3.69
N PHE A 128 25.11 13.01 2.64
CA PHE A 128 25.45 13.72 1.42
C PHE A 128 24.17 14.00 0.61
N GLY A 129 24.11 15.13 -0.08
CA GLY A 129 23.01 15.45 -0.99
C GLY A 129 23.45 15.26 -2.45
N GLN A 130 22.49 14.92 -3.29
CA GLN A 130 22.71 14.59 -4.70
C GLN A 130 23.43 15.71 -5.47
N TYR A 131 24.44 15.34 -6.27
CA TYR A 131 25.27 16.24 -7.07
C TYR A 131 26.05 17.29 -6.28
N GLY A 132 26.07 17.21 -4.95
CA GLY A 132 26.92 18.06 -4.13
C GLY A 132 28.39 17.73 -4.29
N THR A 133 29.25 18.73 -4.10
CA THR A 133 30.71 18.52 -3.94
C THR A 133 31.10 18.94 -2.54
N TYR A 134 31.75 18.04 -1.84
CA TYR A 134 32.12 18.19 -0.43
C TYR A 134 33.61 18.07 -0.26
N GLN A 135 34.15 18.71 0.78
CA GLN A 135 35.56 18.61 1.15
C GLN A 135 35.68 18.19 2.62
N LEU A 136 36.54 17.20 2.87
CA LEU A 136 36.89 16.70 4.19
C LEU A 136 38.42 16.77 4.35
N GLY A 137 38.92 17.54 5.30
CA GLY A 137 40.34 17.53 5.69
C GLY A 137 40.53 16.57 6.85
N ILE A 138 41.54 15.72 6.76
CA ILE A 138 41.86 14.73 7.77
C ILE A 138 43.34 14.83 8.18
N SER A 139 43.61 14.58 9.45
CA SER A 139 44.94 14.53 10.04
C SER A 139 44.93 13.52 11.19
N THR A 140 46.10 13.03 11.60
CA THR A 140 46.26 12.20 12.83
C THR A 140 45.81 12.93 14.09
N HIS A 141 45.86 14.26 14.13
CA HIS A 141 45.57 15.10 15.30
C HIS A 141 44.23 15.83 15.23
N ASN A 142 43.61 15.96 14.03
CA ASN A 142 42.38 16.71 13.87
C ASN A 142 41.62 16.29 12.63
N ILE A 143 40.30 16.52 12.64
CA ILE A 143 39.42 16.38 11.50
C ILE A 143 38.69 17.70 11.27
N THR A 144 38.63 18.17 10.01
CA THR A 144 37.84 19.35 9.69
C THR A 144 36.36 18.94 9.51
N HIS A 145 35.45 19.87 9.79
CA HIS A 145 34.06 19.66 9.42
C HIS A 145 33.94 19.53 7.90
N ILE A 146 33.02 18.68 7.46
CA ILE A 146 32.70 18.53 6.03
C ILE A 146 32.20 19.87 5.49
N GLN A 147 32.94 20.45 4.56
CA GLN A 147 32.61 21.71 3.89
C GLN A 147 31.86 21.42 2.59
N VAL A 148 30.80 22.18 2.32
CA VAL A 148 30.05 22.09 1.06
C VAL A 148 30.68 23.06 0.07
N LEU A 149 31.36 22.56 -0.94
CA LEU A 149 31.94 23.36 -2.02
C LEU A 149 30.90 23.72 -3.09
N VAL A 150 30.11 22.75 -3.49
CA VAL A 150 28.97 22.92 -4.39
C VAL A 150 27.72 22.44 -3.68
N LYS A 151 26.71 23.32 -3.62
CA LYS A 151 25.43 22.99 -2.96
C LYS A 151 24.74 21.82 -3.66
N PRO A 152 24.24 20.82 -2.92
CA PRO A 152 23.47 19.73 -3.49
C PRO A 152 22.14 20.23 -4.04
N LEU A 153 21.57 19.48 -4.98
CA LEU A 153 20.20 19.68 -5.43
C LEU A 153 19.22 19.32 -4.32
N ASN A 154 18.12 20.06 -4.25
CA ASN A 154 17.03 19.72 -3.34
C ASN A 154 16.17 18.62 -3.96
N GLU A 155 16.41 17.37 -3.55
CA GLU A 155 15.72 16.18 -4.05
C GLU A 155 14.21 16.15 -3.71
N PHE A 156 13.78 16.86 -2.65
CA PHE A 156 12.36 16.90 -2.25
C PHE A 156 11.54 17.96 -2.98
N LEU A 157 12.18 18.93 -3.63
CA LEU A 157 11.49 19.99 -4.35
C LEU A 157 10.53 19.46 -5.43
N PRO A 158 10.90 18.47 -6.27
CA PRO A 158 9.99 17.92 -7.28
C PRO A 158 8.75 17.26 -6.68
N LEU A 159 8.86 16.61 -5.52
CA LEU A 159 7.71 16.03 -4.80
C LEU A 159 6.76 17.12 -4.31
N PHE A 160 7.30 18.19 -3.75
CA PHE A 160 6.50 19.31 -3.29
C PHE A 160 5.75 19.99 -4.44
N VAL A 161 6.41 20.19 -5.59
CA VAL A 161 5.79 20.69 -6.81
C VAL A 161 4.67 19.78 -7.29
N ALA A 162 4.92 18.47 -7.36
CA ALA A 162 3.92 17.49 -7.78
C ALA A 162 2.71 17.49 -6.82
N PHE A 163 2.95 17.57 -5.51
CA PHE A 163 1.88 17.66 -4.51
C PHE A 163 1.02 18.91 -4.72
N ILE A 164 1.63 20.10 -4.87
CA ILE A 164 0.90 21.35 -5.14
C ILE A 164 0.11 21.25 -6.44
N PHE A 165 0.69 20.70 -7.51
CA PHE A 165 0.01 20.52 -8.79
C PHE A 165 -1.26 19.67 -8.67
N PHE A 166 -1.19 18.50 -8.04
CA PHE A 166 -2.35 17.64 -7.84
C PHE A 166 -3.37 18.25 -6.88
N PHE A 167 -2.91 18.95 -5.84
CA PHE A 167 -3.79 19.68 -4.94
C PHE A 167 -4.59 20.77 -5.68
N MET A 168 -3.92 21.53 -6.55
CA MET A 168 -4.57 22.56 -7.37
C MET A 168 -5.57 21.94 -8.36
N LEU A 169 -5.22 20.83 -9.00
CA LEU A 169 -6.17 20.10 -9.86
C LEU A 169 -7.41 19.65 -9.10
N ALA A 170 -7.22 19.07 -7.91
CA ALA A 170 -8.34 18.66 -7.05
C ALA A 170 -9.19 19.84 -6.61
N PHE A 171 -8.57 20.97 -6.25
CA PHE A 171 -9.25 22.20 -5.86
C PHE A 171 -10.09 22.77 -7.02
N VAL A 172 -9.50 22.93 -8.21
CA VAL A 172 -10.20 23.38 -9.43
C VAL A 172 -11.37 22.45 -9.75
N TRP A 173 -11.18 21.15 -9.64
CA TRP A 173 -12.25 20.17 -9.85
C TRP A 173 -13.40 20.36 -8.85
N GLN A 174 -13.12 20.56 -7.57
CA GLN A 174 -14.13 20.79 -6.55
C GLN A 174 -14.86 22.14 -6.78
N CYS A 175 -14.14 23.18 -7.14
CA CYS A 175 -14.72 24.47 -7.49
C CYS A 175 -15.66 24.36 -8.70
N THR A 176 -15.24 23.71 -9.79
CA THR A 176 -16.08 23.51 -10.98
C THR A 176 -17.32 22.70 -10.67
N LYS A 177 -17.22 21.66 -9.84
CA LYS A 177 -18.37 20.86 -9.39
C LYS A 177 -19.33 21.71 -8.55
N PHE A 178 -18.83 22.52 -7.64
CA PHE A 178 -19.63 23.41 -6.80
C PHE A 178 -20.38 24.46 -7.65
N PHE A 179 -19.68 25.08 -8.61
CA PHE A 179 -20.31 26.06 -9.52
C PHE A 179 -21.38 25.41 -10.40
N ARG A 180 -21.14 24.22 -10.98
CA ARG A 180 -22.14 23.48 -11.75
C ARG A 180 -23.40 23.19 -10.93
N GLN A 181 -23.22 22.69 -9.70
CA GLN A 181 -24.36 22.40 -8.82
C GLN A 181 -25.16 23.66 -8.47
N ARG A 182 -24.48 24.81 -8.33
CA ARG A 182 -25.14 26.10 -8.09
C ARG A 182 -25.88 26.61 -9.31
N MET A 183 -25.30 26.47 -10.50
CA MET A 183 -25.95 26.86 -11.75
C MET A 183 -27.18 26.01 -12.00
N ASP A 184 -27.08 24.67 -11.86
CA ASP A 184 -28.20 23.75 -12.02
C ASP A 184 -29.34 24.07 -11.03
N ALA A 185 -29.01 24.44 -9.80
CA ALA A 185 -29.98 24.88 -8.79
C ALA A 185 -30.63 26.23 -9.13
N SER A 186 -29.94 27.14 -9.82
CA SER A 186 -30.44 28.45 -10.23
C SER A 186 -31.26 28.39 -11.52
N TYR A 187 -30.97 27.42 -12.40
CA TYR A 187 -31.69 27.26 -13.68
C TYR A 187 -32.97 26.41 -13.56
N SER A 188 -33.26 25.82 -12.39
CA SER A 188 -34.51 25.08 -12.13
C SER A 188 -35.39 25.81 -11.09
N PRO A 189 -35.98 27.01 -11.42
CA PRO A 189 -36.80 27.73 -10.47
C PRO A 189 -38.22 27.18 -10.28
N HIS A 190 -38.72 26.26 -11.13
CA HIS A 190 -40.09 25.74 -11.07
C HIS A 190 -40.23 24.30 -11.57
N ARG A 191 -39.48 23.34 -11.01
CA ARG A 191 -40.06 22.01 -10.89
C ARG A 191 -40.65 21.90 -9.49
N VAL A 192 -41.92 22.34 -9.36
CA VAL A 192 -42.79 21.87 -8.29
C VAL A 192 -42.56 20.35 -8.25
N ARG A 193 -42.00 19.89 -7.16
CA ARG A 193 -42.04 18.46 -6.82
C ARG A 193 -43.51 18.10 -6.76
N SER A 194 -44.08 17.63 -7.86
CA SER A 194 -45.22 16.75 -7.75
C SER A 194 -44.69 15.59 -6.94
N ALA A 195 -45.13 15.52 -5.68
CA ALA A 195 -44.94 14.34 -4.86
C ALA A 195 -45.32 13.13 -5.76
N PRO A 196 -44.56 12.04 -5.74
CA PRO A 196 -45.00 10.84 -6.39
C PRO A 196 -46.38 10.56 -5.83
N VAL A 197 -47.40 10.63 -6.66
CA VAL A 197 -48.75 10.17 -6.35
C VAL A 197 -48.56 8.72 -5.98
N ASP A 198 -48.80 8.43 -4.72
CA ASP A 198 -48.62 7.11 -4.15
C ASP A 198 -49.60 6.22 -4.90
N GLU A 199 -49.12 5.36 -5.79
CA GLU A 199 -49.90 4.41 -6.58
C GLU A 199 -50.73 3.51 -5.65
N SER A 200 -50.34 3.40 -4.37
CA SER A 200 -51.08 2.74 -3.30
C SER A 200 -52.37 3.48 -2.95
N SER A 201 -52.44 4.81 -3.06
CA SER A 201 -53.66 5.59 -2.77
C SER A 201 -54.68 5.46 -3.91
N SER A 202 -54.24 5.23 -5.16
CA SER A 202 -55.14 5.01 -6.30
C SER A 202 -55.74 3.59 -6.29
N LEU A 203 -54.99 2.60 -5.83
CA LEU A 203 -55.49 1.22 -5.67
C LEU A 203 -56.43 1.10 -4.45
N LEU A 204 -56.21 1.85 -3.38
CA LEU A 204 -57.09 1.89 -2.22
C LEU A 204 -58.41 2.57 -2.55
N SER A 205 -58.42 3.65 -3.35
CA SER A 205 -59.67 4.29 -3.78
C SER A 205 -60.45 3.46 -4.80
N GLN A 206 -59.78 2.63 -5.64
CA GLN A 206 -60.44 1.65 -6.50
C GLN A 206 -60.98 0.42 -5.74
N ALA A 207 -60.33 0.01 -4.64
CA ALA A 207 -60.82 -1.04 -3.78
C ALA A 207 -62.06 -0.60 -3.00
N LEU A 208 -62.06 0.61 -2.43
CA LEU A 208 -63.21 1.18 -1.70
C LEU A 208 -64.42 1.47 -2.62
N SER A 209 -64.19 1.83 -3.89
CA SER A 209 -65.30 2.02 -4.84
C SER A 209 -65.88 0.69 -5.36
N ARG A 210 -65.19 -0.42 -5.25
CA ARG A 210 -65.71 -1.77 -5.54
C ARG A 210 -66.54 -2.37 -4.40
N GLU A 211 -66.21 -2.05 -3.14
CA GLU A 211 -67.01 -2.52 -1.97
C GLU A 211 -68.38 -1.82 -1.87
N SER A 212 -68.54 -0.60 -2.35
CA SER A 212 -69.81 0.11 -2.34
C SER A 212 -70.81 -0.34 -3.44
N ALA A 213 -70.41 -1.22 -4.37
CA ALA A 213 -71.28 -1.71 -5.46
C ALA A 213 -71.81 -3.12 -5.27
N SER A 214 -71.55 -3.80 -4.16
CA SER A 214 -71.97 -5.20 -3.94
C SER A 214 -72.73 -5.48 -2.62
N SER A 215 -73.41 -4.48 -2.05
CA SER A 215 -74.28 -4.70 -0.89
C SER A 215 -75.79 -4.63 -1.25
N SER A 216 -76.27 -5.69 -1.92
CA SER A 216 -77.70 -6.02 -1.84
C SER A 216 -77.87 -7.54 -2.03
N GLY A 217 -78.15 -8.28 -0.95
CA GLY A 217 -78.52 -9.70 -1.06
C GLY A 217 -78.18 -10.55 0.17
N THR A 218 -79.08 -10.51 1.18
CA THR A 218 -79.57 -11.56 2.09
C THR A 218 -78.66 -12.60 2.74
N GLN A 219 -78.62 -12.50 4.10
CA GLN A 219 -78.70 -13.52 5.18
C GLN A 219 -78.12 -14.94 4.97
N GLN A 220 -77.19 -15.36 5.81
CA GLN A 220 -77.42 -16.37 6.86
C GLN A 220 -76.17 -16.64 7.73
N SER A 221 -76.40 -16.87 8.99
CA SER A 221 -75.55 -17.02 10.14
C SER A 221 -74.81 -18.36 10.26
N SER A 222 -73.53 -18.34 10.58
CA SER A 222 -72.87 -19.35 11.47
C SER A 222 -71.51 -18.85 11.94
N PRO A 223 -70.99 -19.31 13.11
CA PRO A 223 -69.95 -18.64 13.88
C PRO A 223 -68.53 -18.88 13.33
N PRO A 224 -67.54 -18.01 13.62
CA PRO A 224 -66.22 -18.08 13.04
C PRO A 224 -65.31 -19.05 13.78
N ALA A 225 -64.60 -19.90 13.04
CA ALA A 225 -63.48 -20.70 13.47
C ALA A 225 -62.21 -19.84 13.68
N PRO A 226 -61.32 -20.18 14.60
CA PRO A 226 -60.14 -19.36 14.86
C PRO A 226 -59.11 -19.44 13.73
N LEU A 227 -58.64 -18.28 13.26
CA LEU A 227 -57.56 -18.13 12.28
C LEU A 227 -56.23 -18.56 12.89
N PRO A 228 -55.37 -19.29 12.16
CA PRO A 228 -54.01 -19.55 12.58
C PRO A 228 -53.18 -18.27 12.44
N VAL A 229 -52.56 -17.87 13.53
CA VAL A 229 -51.55 -16.80 13.55
C VAL A 229 -50.32 -17.29 12.82
N THR A 230 -50.29 -17.07 11.50
CA THR A 230 -49.06 -17.19 10.75
C THR A 230 -48.36 -15.83 10.85
N SER A 231 -47.40 -15.76 11.78
CA SER A 231 -46.48 -14.65 11.84
C SER A 231 -45.68 -14.58 10.54
N GLN A 232 -46.15 -13.79 9.59
CA GLN A 232 -45.31 -13.30 8.51
C GLN A 232 -44.27 -12.36 9.14
N LEU A 233 -43.08 -12.91 9.41
CA LEU A 233 -41.88 -12.15 9.59
C LEU A 233 -41.66 -11.38 8.27
N GLN A 234 -42.11 -10.14 8.24
CA GLN A 234 -41.70 -9.17 7.23
C GLN A 234 -40.19 -9.13 7.28
N LEU A 235 -39.57 -9.63 6.22
CA LEU A 235 -38.20 -9.30 5.89
C LEU A 235 -38.13 -7.75 5.83
N VAL A 236 -37.54 -7.16 6.85
CA VAL A 236 -37.15 -5.76 6.80
C VAL A 236 -36.09 -5.67 5.73
N ASP A 237 -36.52 -5.31 4.54
CA ASP A 237 -35.62 -4.86 3.49
C ASP A 237 -34.84 -3.68 4.06
N ILE A 238 -33.53 -3.81 4.14
CA ILE A 238 -32.61 -2.72 4.45
C ILE A 238 -32.93 -1.61 3.45
N PRO A 239 -33.29 -0.38 3.89
CA PRO A 239 -33.59 0.70 2.94
C PRO A 239 -32.36 0.92 2.06
N ASP A 240 -32.54 0.62 0.80
CA ASP A 240 -31.58 0.88 -0.28
C ASP A 240 -31.36 2.39 -0.31
N SER A 241 -30.19 2.84 0.19
CA SER A 241 -29.74 4.22 -0.03
C SER A 241 -29.50 4.38 -1.53
N ARG A 242 -30.54 4.82 -2.19
CA ARG A 242 -30.62 5.38 -3.54
C ARG A 242 -29.46 5.06 -4.50
N GLY A 243 -29.64 4.06 -5.34
CA GLY A 243 -29.20 4.16 -6.73
C GLY A 243 -27.91 3.49 -7.15
N THR A 244 -27.27 2.64 -6.34
CA THR A 244 -26.26 1.67 -6.81
C THR A 244 -26.27 0.49 -5.86
N GLY A 245 -26.80 -0.64 -6.25
CA GLY A 245 -27.03 -1.82 -5.38
C GLY A 245 -25.87 -2.10 -4.44
N GLY A 246 -26.06 -1.92 -3.15
CA GLY A 246 -25.31 -2.48 -2.00
C GLY A 246 -23.77 -2.39 -1.97
N ARG A 247 -23.13 -1.60 -2.85
CA ARG A 247 -21.68 -1.58 -3.02
C ARG A 247 -21.03 -0.53 -2.10
N LEU A 248 -20.08 -0.95 -1.28
CA LEU A 248 -19.36 -0.08 -0.35
C LEU A 248 -18.32 0.76 -1.09
N LEU A 249 -18.58 2.08 -1.25
CA LEU A 249 -17.74 2.97 -2.04
C LEU A 249 -16.36 3.20 -1.40
N SER A 250 -16.28 3.26 -0.08
CA SER A 250 -15.00 3.40 0.63
C SER A 250 -14.08 2.21 0.38
N LEU A 251 -14.59 0.99 0.29
CA LEU A 251 -13.79 -0.21 0.01
C LEU A 251 -13.24 -0.21 -1.42
N ASP A 252 -14.06 0.18 -2.40
CA ASP A 252 -13.60 0.32 -3.79
C ASP A 252 -12.57 1.44 -3.91
N THR A 253 -12.74 2.54 -3.17
CA THR A 253 -11.76 3.64 -3.13
C THR A 253 -10.47 3.21 -2.46
N PHE A 254 -10.53 2.44 -1.37
CA PHE A 254 -9.33 1.89 -0.72
C PHE A 254 -8.55 0.97 -1.67
N ARG A 255 -9.26 0.07 -2.37
CA ARG A 255 -8.64 -0.80 -3.38
C ARG A 255 -8.02 0.01 -4.51
N GLY A 256 -8.68 1.10 -4.94
CA GLY A 256 -8.18 2.01 -5.96
C GLY A 256 -6.95 2.79 -5.50
N LEU A 257 -6.93 3.27 -4.27
CA LEU A 257 -5.76 3.91 -3.69
C LEU A 257 -4.57 2.94 -3.64
N ALA A 258 -4.80 1.73 -3.15
CA ALA A 258 -3.76 0.72 -3.08
C ALA A 258 -3.19 0.38 -4.47
N ILE A 259 -4.03 0.14 -5.50
CA ILE A 259 -3.52 -0.18 -6.84
C ILE A 259 -2.75 0.98 -7.47
N ILE A 260 -3.17 2.23 -7.27
CA ILE A 260 -2.50 3.40 -7.82
C ILE A 260 -1.14 3.61 -7.16
N ILE A 261 -1.05 3.47 -5.83
CA ILE A 261 0.25 3.51 -5.13
C ILE A 261 1.16 2.39 -5.64
N MET A 262 0.63 1.18 -5.85
CA MET A 262 1.40 0.05 -6.35
C MET A 262 1.96 0.32 -7.75
N VAL A 263 1.15 0.82 -8.67
CA VAL A 263 1.60 1.18 -10.02
C VAL A 263 2.70 2.23 -9.98
N PHE A 264 2.52 3.28 -9.17
CA PHE A 264 3.52 4.33 -9.00
C PHE A 264 4.85 3.79 -8.46
N VAL A 265 4.81 2.94 -7.44
CA VAL A 265 5.99 2.30 -6.84
C VAL A 265 6.67 1.37 -7.83
N ASN A 266 5.92 0.51 -8.52
CA ASN A 266 6.47 -0.45 -9.49
C ASN A 266 7.09 0.23 -10.72
N TYR A 267 6.61 1.43 -11.08
CA TYR A 267 7.24 2.26 -12.11
C TYR A 267 8.50 2.98 -11.63
N GLY A 268 8.86 2.85 -10.35
CA GLY A 268 10.10 3.36 -9.77
C GLY A 268 9.93 4.44 -8.71
N GLY A 269 8.70 4.96 -8.47
CA GLY A 269 8.42 5.92 -7.39
C GLY A 269 9.27 7.21 -7.45
N GLY A 270 9.68 7.67 -8.65
CA GLY A 270 10.61 8.78 -8.82
C GLY A 270 12.03 8.47 -8.34
N GLN A 271 12.37 7.20 -8.17
CA GLN A 271 13.62 6.67 -7.63
C GLN A 271 13.91 7.06 -6.16
N TYR A 272 12.92 7.61 -5.44
CA TYR A 272 13.09 7.93 -4.02
C TYR A 272 13.13 6.68 -3.15
N TYR A 273 14.10 6.60 -2.22
CA TYR A 273 14.32 5.42 -1.36
C TYR A 273 13.09 5.05 -0.51
N PHE A 274 12.31 6.03 -0.06
CA PHE A 274 11.12 5.79 0.78
C PHE A 274 9.89 5.29 -0.02
N PHE A 275 9.92 5.33 -1.37
CA PHE A 275 8.98 4.63 -2.24
C PHE A 275 9.52 3.27 -2.73
N GLN A 276 10.77 2.93 -2.43
CA GLN A 276 11.29 1.59 -2.66
C GLN A 276 10.95 0.68 -1.48
N HIS A 277 11.03 -0.64 -1.69
CA HIS A 277 10.88 -1.60 -0.60
C HIS A 277 11.99 -1.48 0.44
N ALA A 278 11.65 -1.72 1.71
CA ALA A 278 12.64 -1.81 2.78
C ALA A 278 13.72 -2.84 2.42
N ARG A 279 14.96 -2.54 2.70
CA ARG A 279 16.10 -3.40 2.30
C ARG A 279 16.04 -4.76 2.96
N TRP A 280 15.64 -4.80 4.22
CA TRP A 280 15.31 -6.04 4.93
C TRP A 280 14.28 -5.77 6.02
N ASN A 281 14.67 -5.20 7.16
CA ASN A 281 13.76 -4.78 8.21
C ASN A 281 13.25 -3.36 7.99
N GLY A 282 12.06 -3.07 8.48
CA GLY A 282 11.41 -1.78 8.36
C GLY A 282 10.14 -1.82 7.53
N LEU A 283 9.57 -0.64 7.32
CA LEU A 283 8.32 -0.45 6.59
C LEU A 283 8.41 0.82 5.76
N THR A 284 8.18 0.69 4.47
CA THR A 284 8.04 1.80 3.53
C THR A 284 6.63 1.85 2.95
N VAL A 285 6.32 2.89 2.18
CA VAL A 285 5.02 3.01 1.49
C VAL A 285 4.79 1.83 0.54
N ALA A 286 5.84 1.36 -0.14
CA ALA A 286 5.79 0.22 -1.04
C ALA A 286 5.36 -1.09 -0.34
N ASP A 287 5.75 -1.25 0.92
CA ASP A 287 5.50 -2.48 1.68
C ASP A 287 4.08 -2.59 2.22
N LEU A 288 3.32 -1.49 2.25
CA LEU A 288 1.92 -1.46 2.71
C LEU A 288 0.95 -2.04 1.68
N VAL A 289 1.25 -1.89 0.40
CA VAL A 289 0.26 -2.08 -0.68
C VAL A 289 -0.19 -3.53 -0.79
N PHE A 290 0.75 -4.47 -0.87
CA PHE A 290 0.42 -5.88 -1.03
C PHE A 290 -0.38 -6.47 0.17
N PRO A 291 0.00 -6.24 1.44
CA PRO A 291 -0.84 -6.64 2.58
C PRO A 291 -2.23 -6.02 2.58
N TRP A 292 -2.36 -4.76 2.14
CA TRP A 292 -3.66 -4.11 2.03
C TRP A 292 -4.57 -4.81 1.03
N PHE A 293 -4.04 -5.29 -0.10
CA PHE A 293 -4.84 -6.08 -1.04
C PHE A 293 -5.32 -7.39 -0.45
N LEU A 294 -4.48 -8.12 0.29
CA LEU A 294 -4.88 -9.34 1.01
C LEU A 294 -5.95 -9.03 2.06
N TRP A 295 -5.78 -7.95 2.80
CA TRP A 295 -6.75 -7.51 3.79
C TRP A 295 -8.10 -7.11 3.16
N ILE A 296 -8.11 -6.32 2.08
CA ILE A 296 -9.31 -5.93 1.32
C ILE A 296 -10.00 -7.16 0.71
N MET A 297 -9.23 -8.14 0.26
CA MET A 297 -9.75 -9.42 -0.21
C MET A 297 -10.54 -10.13 0.90
N GLY A 298 -10.03 -10.14 2.13
CA GLY A 298 -10.74 -10.67 3.29
C GLY A 298 -12.07 -9.97 3.55
N VAL A 299 -12.11 -8.63 3.50
CA VAL A 299 -13.36 -7.85 3.63
C VAL A 299 -14.37 -8.27 2.56
N SER A 300 -13.93 -8.30 1.30
CA SER A 300 -14.80 -8.60 0.14
C SER A 300 -15.32 -10.04 0.17
N LEU A 301 -14.52 -10.97 0.70
CA LEU A 301 -14.86 -12.39 0.81
C LEU A 301 -16.09 -12.60 1.68
N ILE A 302 -16.18 -11.91 2.83
CA ILE A 302 -17.33 -12.00 3.73
C ILE A 302 -18.64 -11.61 3.04
N PHE A 303 -18.64 -10.52 2.25
CA PHE A 303 -19.83 -10.11 1.51
C PHE A 303 -20.23 -11.15 0.46
N SER A 304 -19.26 -11.64 -0.31
CA SER A 304 -19.49 -12.61 -1.38
C SER A 304 -20.07 -13.93 -0.83
N ILE A 305 -19.42 -14.53 0.17
CA ILE A 305 -19.84 -15.82 0.72
C ILE A 305 -21.17 -15.70 1.43
N ARG A 306 -21.38 -14.65 2.26
CA ARG A 306 -22.67 -14.43 2.91
C ARG A 306 -23.81 -14.30 1.91
N SER A 307 -23.60 -13.54 0.83
CA SER A 307 -24.61 -13.38 -0.24
C SER A 307 -24.94 -14.72 -0.90
N GLN A 308 -23.94 -15.55 -1.20
CA GLN A 308 -24.15 -16.86 -1.81
C GLN A 308 -24.84 -17.85 -0.86
N LEU A 309 -24.46 -17.87 0.43
CA LEU A 309 -25.11 -18.71 1.45
C LEU A 309 -26.58 -18.32 1.68
N ARG A 310 -26.90 -17.02 1.68
CA ARG A 310 -28.30 -16.54 1.76
C ARG A 310 -29.15 -16.91 0.56
N ARG A 311 -28.54 -17.03 -0.64
CA ARG A 311 -29.21 -17.49 -1.87
C ARG A 311 -29.38 -19.01 -1.93
N THR A 312 -29.08 -19.73 -0.84
CA THR A 312 -29.14 -21.20 -0.76
C THR A 312 -28.32 -21.93 -1.83
N THR A 313 -27.24 -21.29 -2.31
CA THR A 313 -26.32 -21.91 -3.25
C THR A 313 -25.67 -23.14 -2.63
N LYS A 314 -25.64 -24.26 -3.34
CA LYS A 314 -25.05 -25.50 -2.85
C LYS A 314 -23.56 -25.31 -2.58
N ARG A 315 -23.05 -25.76 -1.42
CA ARG A 315 -21.65 -25.56 -1.00
C ARG A 315 -20.64 -26.07 -2.01
N TYR A 316 -20.91 -27.19 -2.70
CA TYR A 316 -19.99 -27.72 -3.72
C TYR A 316 -19.84 -26.77 -4.92
N MET A 317 -20.90 -26.05 -5.33
CA MET A 317 -20.79 -25.04 -6.38
C MET A 317 -19.93 -23.85 -5.95
N MET A 318 -20.03 -23.44 -4.69
CA MET A 318 -19.17 -22.42 -4.12
C MET A 318 -17.70 -22.86 -4.12
N LEU A 319 -17.43 -24.13 -3.78
CA LEU A 319 -16.08 -24.71 -3.85
C LEU A 319 -15.51 -24.71 -5.25
N LEU A 320 -16.32 -25.07 -6.27
CA LEU A 320 -15.88 -25.01 -7.66
C LEU A 320 -15.53 -23.58 -8.10
N HIS A 321 -16.32 -22.59 -7.69
CA HIS A 321 -16.01 -21.19 -7.96
C HIS A 321 -14.71 -20.73 -7.27
N ILE A 322 -14.51 -21.14 -6.02
CA ILE A 322 -13.26 -20.85 -5.29
C ILE A 322 -12.07 -21.49 -5.99
N LEU A 323 -12.17 -22.78 -6.33
CA LEU A 323 -11.10 -23.51 -7.02
C LEU A 323 -10.78 -22.86 -8.37
N LYS A 324 -11.81 -22.55 -9.18
CA LYS A 324 -11.64 -21.85 -10.45
C LYS A 324 -10.89 -20.53 -10.26
N ARG A 325 -11.27 -19.72 -9.27
CA ARG A 325 -10.62 -18.44 -8.99
C ARG A 325 -9.18 -18.62 -8.54
N CYS A 326 -8.90 -19.57 -7.64
CA CYS A 326 -7.54 -19.90 -7.21
C CYS A 326 -6.67 -20.30 -8.41
N THR A 327 -7.17 -21.18 -9.27
CA THR A 327 -6.46 -21.65 -10.46
C THR A 327 -6.14 -20.50 -11.42
N ILE A 328 -7.13 -19.64 -11.71
CA ILE A 328 -6.91 -18.48 -12.59
C ILE A 328 -5.86 -17.53 -11.99
N LEU A 329 -5.96 -17.18 -10.70
CA LEU A 329 -4.98 -16.30 -10.05
C LEU A 329 -3.58 -16.91 -10.05
N PHE A 330 -3.46 -18.21 -9.82
CA PHE A 330 -2.18 -18.90 -9.84
C PHE A 330 -1.52 -18.84 -11.23
N PHE A 331 -2.26 -19.14 -12.28
CA PHE A 331 -1.73 -19.11 -13.66
C PHE A 331 -1.46 -17.68 -14.14
N LEU A 332 -2.28 -16.69 -13.79
CA LEU A 332 -1.99 -15.28 -14.08
C LEU A 332 -0.66 -14.86 -13.42
N GLY A 333 -0.38 -15.34 -12.21
CA GLY A 333 0.90 -15.08 -11.55
C GLY A 333 2.08 -15.72 -12.28
N LEU A 334 1.93 -16.92 -12.84
CA LEU A 334 2.98 -17.53 -13.67
C LEU A 334 3.26 -16.72 -14.94
N ILE A 335 2.21 -16.17 -15.56
CA ILE A 335 2.35 -15.27 -16.73
C ILE A 335 3.17 -14.03 -16.36
N ILE A 336 2.89 -13.40 -15.21
CA ILE A 336 3.67 -12.24 -14.74
C ILE A 336 5.13 -12.63 -14.47
N ASN A 337 5.37 -13.77 -13.79
CA ASN A 337 6.72 -14.24 -13.51
C ASN A 337 7.55 -14.54 -14.77
N SER A 338 6.90 -14.79 -15.92
CA SER A 338 7.56 -15.01 -17.21
C SER A 338 7.93 -13.71 -17.94
N GLY A 339 7.51 -12.55 -17.41
CA GLY A 339 7.79 -11.25 -18.01
C GLY A 339 9.28 -10.93 -18.10
N ASN A 340 9.64 -9.96 -18.96
CA ASN A 340 11.02 -9.49 -19.13
C ASN A 340 12.06 -10.57 -19.46
N GLY A 341 11.66 -11.63 -20.18
CA GLY A 341 12.56 -12.69 -20.62
C GLY A 341 12.86 -13.76 -19.57
N HIS A 342 12.17 -13.76 -18.42
CA HIS A 342 12.34 -14.78 -17.37
C HIS A 342 11.53 -16.07 -17.65
N ASN A 343 11.60 -16.59 -18.87
CA ASN A 343 10.83 -17.73 -19.36
C ASN A 343 11.66 -19.03 -19.50
N TYR A 344 12.90 -19.04 -19.00
CA TYR A 344 13.75 -20.24 -19.04
C TYR A 344 13.32 -21.26 -17.97
N MET A 345 12.67 -22.34 -18.39
CA MET A 345 12.03 -23.34 -17.52
C MET A 345 12.91 -23.88 -16.38
N PRO A 346 14.21 -24.21 -16.58
CA PRO A 346 15.07 -24.69 -15.49
C PRO A 346 15.30 -23.70 -14.36
N THR A 347 15.02 -22.42 -14.59
CA THR A 347 15.20 -21.35 -13.58
C THR A 347 13.95 -20.48 -13.39
N PHE A 348 12.82 -20.99 -13.86
CA PHE A 348 11.54 -20.29 -13.81
C PHE A 348 11.06 -20.12 -12.35
N ARG A 349 10.71 -18.89 -11.94
CA ARG A 349 10.18 -18.60 -10.62
C ARG A 349 8.73 -19.07 -10.49
N ILE A 350 8.45 -19.93 -9.49
CA ILE A 350 7.10 -20.48 -9.28
C ILE A 350 6.26 -19.59 -8.38
N MET A 351 6.79 -19.18 -7.21
CA MET A 351 6.06 -18.34 -6.26
C MET A 351 6.04 -16.88 -6.72
N GLY A 352 5.06 -16.13 -6.23
CA GLY A 352 4.91 -14.71 -6.52
C GLY A 352 3.66 -14.14 -5.84
N VAL A 353 3.38 -12.88 -6.11
CA VAL A 353 2.29 -12.12 -5.47
C VAL A 353 0.93 -12.80 -5.69
N LEU A 354 0.56 -13.14 -6.93
CA LEU A 354 -0.75 -13.73 -7.25
C LEU A 354 -0.88 -15.18 -6.77
N GLN A 355 0.22 -15.95 -6.71
CA GLN A 355 0.23 -17.29 -6.12
C GLN A 355 -0.07 -17.22 -4.62
N ARG A 356 0.55 -16.28 -3.90
CA ARG A 356 0.23 -16.04 -2.48
C ARG A 356 -1.21 -15.61 -2.30
N PHE A 357 -1.74 -14.73 -3.18
CA PHE A 357 -3.16 -14.38 -3.22
C PHE A 357 -4.05 -15.61 -3.35
N SER A 358 -3.74 -16.48 -4.30
CA SER A 358 -4.47 -17.71 -4.57
C SER A 358 -4.53 -18.62 -3.34
N ILE A 359 -3.39 -18.85 -2.70
CA ILE A 359 -3.28 -19.71 -1.51
C ILE A 359 -4.08 -19.11 -0.34
N CYS A 360 -3.84 -17.84 -0.01
CA CYS A 360 -4.52 -17.18 1.12
C CYS A 360 -6.03 -17.06 0.89
N TYR A 361 -6.45 -16.74 -0.35
CA TYR A 361 -7.86 -16.72 -0.72
C TYR A 361 -8.50 -18.10 -0.58
N GLY A 362 -7.86 -19.14 -1.10
CA GLY A 362 -8.36 -20.51 -1.05
C GLY A 362 -8.60 -20.98 0.39
N ILE A 363 -7.58 -20.85 1.25
CA ILE A 363 -7.67 -21.26 2.67
C ILE A 363 -8.79 -20.49 3.38
N THR A 364 -8.80 -19.16 3.29
CA THR A 364 -9.80 -18.35 4.00
C THR A 364 -11.21 -18.56 3.44
N ALA A 365 -11.36 -18.68 2.12
CA ALA A 365 -12.66 -18.93 1.49
C ALA A 365 -13.23 -20.30 1.88
N LEU A 366 -12.39 -21.34 1.93
CA LEU A 366 -12.81 -22.66 2.42
C LEU A 366 -13.29 -22.59 3.88
N MET A 367 -12.54 -21.94 4.76
CA MET A 367 -12.96 -21.74 6.15
C MET A 367 -14.33 -21.05 6.22
N GLU A 368 -14.54 -19.97 5.44
CA GLU A 368 -15.80 -19.23 5.49
C GLU A 368 -16.98 -20.02 4.90
N VAL A 369 -16.80 -20.78 3.83
CA VAL A 369 -17.89 -21.58 3.23
C VAL A 369 -18.40 -22.65 4.20
N TYR A 370 -17.50 -23.27 4.96
CA TYR A 370 -17.90 -24.34 5.88
C TYR A 370 -18.35 -23.83 7.25
N LEU A 371 -17.74 -22.76 7.76
CA LEU A 371 -17.87 -22.32 9.15
C LEU A 371 -18.74 -21.06 9.31
N MET A 372 -19.04 -20.32 8.24
CA MET A 372 -19.91 -19.15 8.33
C MET A 372 -21.38 -19.57 8.48
N ASN A 373 -22.04 -19.05 9.51
CA ASN A 373 -23.49 -19.14 9.66
C ASN A 373 -24.12 -17.85 9.13
N PRO A 374 -24.95 -17.91 8.05
CA PRO A 374 -25.58 -16.74 7.45
C PRO A 374 -26.71 -16.14 8.30
N GLN A 375 -27.27 -16.91 9.27
CA GLN A 375 -28.37 -16.47 10.13
C GLN A 375 -27.88 -15.37 11.08
N GLU A 376 -28.75 -14.41 11.38
CA GLU A 376 -28.46 -13.36 12.36
C GLU A 376 -28.53 -13.94 13.78
N SER A 377 -27.64 -13.51 14.65
CA SER A 377 -27.71 -13.93 16.07
C SER A 377 -28.80 -13.17 16.78
N PRO A 378 -29.55 -13.82 17.71
CA PRO A 378 -30.48 -13.12 18.58
C PRO A 378 -29.78 -11.97 19.32
N GLU A 379 -30.50 -10.87 19.53
CA GLU A 379 -29.94 -9.68 20.23
C GLU A 379 -29.68 -9.91 21.72
N TYR A 380 -30.19 -10.99 22.28
CA TYR A 380 -30.17 -11.27 23.73
C TYR A 380 -29.01 -12.16 24.19
N VAL A 381 -27.90 -12.24 23.45
CA VAL A 381 -26.75 -13.05 23.85
C VAL A 381 -25.80 -12.23 24.72
N TRP A 382 -25.29 -12.80 25.83
CA TRP A 382 -24.38 -12.10 26.75
C TRP A 382 -23.12 -11.53 26.05
N TYR A 383 -22.69 -12.10 24.92
CA TYR A 383 -21.56 -11.64 24.09
C TYR A 383 -21.97 -10.71 22.92
N TRP A 384 -23.17 -10.12 22.94
CA TRP A 384 -23.68 -9.31 21.82
C TRP A 384 -22.75 -8.19 21.39
N LYS A 385 -21.92 -7.63 22.31
CA LYS A 385 -20.92 -6.57 22.01
C LYS A 385 -19.73 -7.07 21.18
N VAL A 386 -19.40 -8.36 21.24
CA VAL A 386 -18.27 -9.01 20.56
C VAL A 386 -18.72 -10.19 19.69
N ARG A 387 -19.99 -10.19 19.28
CA ARG A 387 -20.60 -11.27 18.50
C ARG A 387 -19.93 -11.53 17.15
N ASP A 388 -19.30 -10.51 16.55
CA ASP A 388 -18.50 -10.60 15.33
C ASP A 388 -17.26 -11.48 15.50
N ILE A 389 -16.63 -11.47 16.68
CA ILE A 389 -15.47 -12.29 17.04
C ILE A 389 -15.91 -13.68 17.46
N MET A 390 -16.85 -13.77 18.41
CA MET A 390 -17.27 -15.06 18.99
C MET A 390 -17.87 -16.01 17.95
N ARG A 391 -18.64 -15.50 16.99
CA ARG A 391 -19.20 -16.32 15.90
C ARG A 391 -18.16 -16.83 14.92
N SER A 392 -17.01 -16.24 14.86
CA SER A 392 -15.87 -16.66 14.04
C SER A 392 -14.76 -17.30 14.86
N GLY A 393 -15.07 -17.81 16.05
CA GLY A 393 -14.08 -18.41 16.96
C GLY A 393 -13.31 -19.55 16.33
N VAL A 394 -13.99 -20.45 15.58
CA VAL A 394 -13.33 -21.58 14.91
C VAL A 394 -12.36 -21.09 13.82
N GLN A 395 -12.74 -20.08 13.02
CA GLN A 395 -11.85 -19.50 12.01
C GLN A 395 -10.61 -18.88 12.68
N TRP A 396 -10.80 -18.18 13.80
CA TRP A 396 -9.68 -17.62 14.58
C TRP A 396 -8.78 -18.72 15.14
N THR A 397 -9.35 -19.82 15.67
CA THR A 397 -8.57 -20.96 16.16
C THR A 397 -7.70 -21.57 15.06
N ILE A 398 -8.27 -21.85 13.88
CA ILE A 398 -7.52 -22.39 12.73
C ILE A 398 -6.40 -21.43 12.32
N THR A 399 -6.71 -20.13 12.19
CA THR A 399 -5.70 -19.13 11.83
C THR A 399 -4.59 -19.04 12.88
N THR A 400 -4.94 -19.11 14.17
CA THR A 400 -3.94 -19.12 15.26
C THR A 400 -3.05 -20.37 15.18
N VAL A 401 -3.61 -21.54 14.87
CA VAL A 401 -2.82 -22.76 14.66
C VAL A 401 -1.82 -22.58 13.50
N LEU A 402 -2.24 -21.99 12.38
CA LEU A 402 -1.34 -21.70 11.26
C LEU A 402 -0.19 -20.75 11.67
N VAL A 403 -0.50 -19.73 12.48
CA VAL A 403 0.51 -18.82 13.04
C VAL A 403 1.47 -19.54 13.97
N ILE A 404 0.96 -20.42 14.85
CA ILE A 404 1.80 -21.23 15.74
C ILE A 404 2.73 -22.15 14.93
N VAL A 405 2.22 -22.81 13.89
CA VAL A 405 3.02 -23.66 12.99
C VAL A 405 4.12 -22.84 12.31
N HIS A 406 3.77 -21.66 11.76
CA HIS A 406 4.75 -20.74 11.18
C HIS A 406 5.84 -20.38 12.20
N THR A 407 5.47 -19.98 13.41
CA THR A 407 6.39 -19.56 14.46
C THR A 407 7.26 -20.73 14.92
N ALA A 408 6.67 -21.90 15.11
CA ALA A 408 7.42 -23.10 15.50
C ALA A 408 8.46 -23.51 14.44
N ILE A 409 8.11 -23.43 13.16
CA ILE A 409 9.06 -23.70 12.07
C ILE A 409 10.15 -22.62 12.04
N THR A 410 9.78 -21.34 12.11
CA THR A 410 10.72 -20.21 12.03
C THR A 410 11.78 -20.28 13.13
N PHE A 411 11.39 -20.55 14.38
CA PHE A 411 12.29 -20.55 15.53
C PHE A 411 12.83 -21.94 15.91
N GLY A 412 12.14 -23.02 15.51
CA GLY A 412 12.50 -24.39 15.90
C GLY A 412 13.29 -25.17 14.87
N LEU A 413 13.10 -24.85 13.56
CA LEU A 413 13.78 -25.60 12.50
C LEU A 413 15.29 -25.36 12.50
N VAL A 414 16.06 -26.44 12.53
CA VAL A 414 17.51 -26.39 12.42
C VAL A 414 17.91 -26.28 10.95
N VAL A 415 18.52 -25.17 10.59
CA VAL A 415 19.08 -24.94 9.25
C VAL A 415 20.57 -25.21 9.29
N PRO A 416 21.12 -26.09 8.43
CA PRO A 416 22.55 -26.40 8.43
C PRO A 416 23.41 -25.15 8.24
N GLY A 417 24.38 -24.92 9.13
CA GLY A 417 25.29 -23.77 9.08
C GLY A 417 24.69 -22.44 9.55
N CYS A 418 23.46 -22.44 10.08
CA CYS A 418 22.78 -21.21 10.53
C CYS A 418 22.28 -21.38 11.98
N PRO A 419 22.25 -20.30 12.77
CA PRO A 419 21.67 -20.33 14.09
C PRO A 419 20.15 -20.55 14.03
N LYS A 420 19.60 -21.22 15.06
CA LYS A 420 18.15 -21.40 15.18
C LYS A 420 17.45 -20.04 15.30
N GLY A 421 16.31 -19.88 14.61
CA GLY A 421 15.54 -18.66 14.68
C GLY A 421 16.17 -17.45 14.00
N TYR A 422 17.12 -17.67 13.09
CA TYR A 422 17.75 -16.57 12.35
C TYR A 422 16.75 -15.88 11.42
N LEU A 423 16.61 -14.57 11.55
CA LEU A 423 15.69 -13.72 10.78
C LEU A 423 16.41 -12.68 9.91
N GLY A 424 17.75 -12.74 9.86
CA GLY A 424 18.56 -11.72 9.18
C GLY A 424 18.66 -11.89 7.66
N PRO A 425 19.19 -10.86 6.98
CA PRO A 425 19.39 -10.87 5.52
C PRO A 425 20.59 -11.69 5.05
N GLY A 426 21.48 -12.12 5.98
CA GLY A 426 22.78 -12.68 5.61
C GLY A 426 23.76 -11.63 5.08
N GLY A 427 24.73 -12.04 4.26
CA GLY A 427 25.76 -11.16 3.72
C GLY A 427 26.57 -10.45 4.81
N LEU A 428 26.74 -9.15 4.69
CA LEU A 428 27.51 -8.31 5.65
C LEU A 428 26.77 -8.02 6.98
N TYR A 429 25.52 -8.46 7.11
CA TYR A 429 24.72 -8.21 8.31
C TYR A 429 25.42 -8.76 9.55
N ASN A 430 25.42 -7.94 10.63
CA ASN A 430 26.06 -8.29 11.92
C ASN A 430 27.52 -8.75 11.77
N GLY A 431 28.32 -7.99 11.00
CA GLY A 431 29.73 -8.30 10.77
C GLY A 431 30.01 -9.44 9.80
N GLY A 432 29.00 -9.95 9.10
CA GLY A 432 29.14 -11.06 8.14
C GLY A 432 29.18 -12.46 8.78
N GLU A 433 28.91 -12.55 10.09
CA GLU A 433 29.01 -13.81 10.86
C GLU A 433 28.15 -14.95 10.27
N HIS A 434 27.00 -14.60 9.70
CA HIS A 434 26.04 -15.56 9.11
C HIS A 434 25.71 -15.23 7.66
N GLY A 435 26.73 -14.96 6.84
CA GLY A 435 26.57 -14.47 5.47
C GLY A 435 25.68 -15.34 4.57
N ASN A 436 25.71 -16.65 4.72
CA ASN A 436 24.96 -17.61 3.89
C ASN A 436 23.56 -17.94 4.43
N CYS A 437 23.11 -17.28 5.51
CA CYS A 437 21.88 -17.64 6.25
C CYS A 437 20.65 -16.80 5.86
N THR A 438 20.60 -16.20 4.69
CA THR A 438 19.50 -15.30 4.25
C THR A 438 18.13 -15.88 4.55
N GLY A 439 17.34 -15.17 5.39
CA GLY A 439 15.97 -15.55 5.73
C GLY A 439 15.83 -16.85 6.53
N GLY A 440 16.92 -17.48 6.93
CA GLY A 440 16.94 -18.63 7.83
C GLY A 440 16.00 -19.76 7.41
N ALA A 441 15.08 -20.16 8.29
CA ALA A 441 14.13 -21.24 8.07
C ALA A 441 13.23 -21.02 6.84
N ALA A 442 12.84 -19.78 6.54
CA ALA A 442 11.97 -19.47 5.40
C ALA A 442 12.63 -19.82 4.07
N ALA A 443 13.86 -19.34 3.85
CA ALA A 443 14.62 -19.70 2.63
C ALA A 443 14.88 -21.20 2.54
N TYR A 444 15.20 -21.84 3.67
CA TYR A 444 15.46 -23.28 3.69
C TYR A 444 14.25 -24.10 3.25
N VAL A 445 13.04 -23.76 3.76
CA VAL A 445 11.78 -24.41 3.34
C VAL A 445 11.53 -24.21 1.86
N ASP A 446 11.66 -22.99 1.35
CA ASP A 446 11.42 -22.68 -0.06
C ASP A 446 12.40 -23.43 -0.98
N ILE A 447 13.68 -23.43 -0.65
CA ILE A 447 14.70 -24.16 -1.42
C ILE A 447 14.47 -25.68 -1.40
N LYS A 448 14.02 -26.24 -0.26
CA LYS A 448 13.75 -27.67 -0.15
C LYS A 448 12.50 -28.11 -0.91
N VAL A 449 11.48 -27.27 -0.97
CA VAL A 449 10.19 -27.59 -1.64
C VAL A 449 10.23 -27.26 -3.13
N LEU A 450 10.74 -26.08 -3.48
CA LEU A 450 10.69 -25.56 -4.86
C LEU A 450 11.98 -25.83 -5.63
N GLY A 451 13.12 -26.01 -4.94
CA GLY A 451 14.45 -26.05 -5.53
C GLY A 451 15.09 -24.67 -5.65
N LYS A 452 16.40 -24.59 -5.46
CA LYS A 452 17.18 -23.33 -5.50
C LYS A 452 17.04 -22.56 -6.82
N ALA A 453 16.78 -23.26 -7.92
CA ALA A 453 16.64 -22.65 -9.25
C ALA A 453 15.33 -21.89 -9.43
N HIS A 454 14.27 -22.23 -8.69
CA HIS A 454 12.91 -21.71 -8.84
C HIS A 454 12.53 -20.63 -7.82
N VAL A 455 13.52 -20.14 -7.07
CA VAL A 455 13.40 -19.07 -6.07
C VAL A 455 13.87 -17.74 -6.67
N TYR A 456 13.33 -16.60 -6.17
CA TYR A 456 13.69 -15.26 -6.64
C TYR A 456 15.17 -14.94 -6.43
N ARG A 457 15.85 -14.38 -7.47
CA ARG A 457 17.31 -14.23 -7.50
C ARG A 457 17.84 -12.84 -7.15
N SER A 458 16.97 -11.84 -7.02
CA SER A 458 17.39 -10.44 -6.77
C SER A 458 16.69 -9.88 -5.54
N PRO A 459 16.94 -10.43 -4.34
CA PRO A 459 16.29 -9.96 -3.12
C PRO A 459 16.69 -8.51 -2.81
N THR A 460 15.81 -7.78 -2.14
CA THR A 460 15.99 -6.35 -1.81
C THR A 460 17.22 -6.07 -0.93
N CYS A 461 17.68 -7.06 -0.18
CA CYS A 461 18.87 -6.96 0.68
C CYS A 461 20.20 -7.02 -0.09
N ARG A 462 20.20 -7.46 -1.36
CA ARG A 462 21.41 -7.72 -2.14
C ARG A 462 22.38 -6.53 -2.16
N MET A 463 21.90 -5.34 -2.47
CA MET A 463 22.76 -4.16 -2.66
C MET A 463 23.38 -3.65 -1.35
N ILE A 464 22.63 -3.68 -0.23
CA ILE A 464 23.11 -3.12 1.05
C ILE A 464 23.98 -4.13 1.80
N TYR A 465 23.59 -5.41 1.77
CA TYR A 465 24.29 -6.45 2.54
C TYR A 465 25.25 -7.29 1.69
N ASN A 466 25.47 -6.89 0.42
CA ASN A 466 26.33 -7.61 -0.54
C ASN A 466 26.05 -9.11 -0.55
N ASN A 467 24.79 -9.48 -0.74
CA ASN A 467 24.34 -10.85 -0.63
C ASN A 467 23.66 -11.32 -1.92
N ASP A 468 24.25 -12.31 -2.59
CA ASP A 468 23.75 -12.90 -3.85
C ASP A 468 22.90 -14.16 -3.64
N ALA A 469 22.62 -14.55 -2.38
CA ALA A 469 21.80 -15.71 -2.10
C ALA A 469 20.35 -15.49 -2.60
N PRO A 470 19.78 -16.44 -3.36
CA PRO A 470 18.41 -16.36 -3.81
C PRO A 470 17.46 -16.46 -2.62
N TYR A 471 16.47 -15.59 -2.59
CA TYR A 471 15.46 -15.53 -1.54
C TYR A 471 14.12 -15.08 -2.11
N ASP A 472 13.03 -15.82 -1.86
CA ASP A 472 11.70 -15.43 -2.33
C ASP A 472 10.89 -14.74 -1.22
N PRO A 473 10.59 -13.44 -1.33
CA PRO A 473 9.77 -12.72 -0.36
C PRO A 473 8.32 -13.20 -0.33
N GLU A 474 7.85 -13.87 -1.39
CA GLU A 474 6.53 -14.50 -1.50
C GLU A 474 6.55 -16.01 -1.23
N GLY A 475 7.57 -16.53 -0.51
CA GLY A 475 7.76 -17.94 -0.20
C GLY A 475 6.61 -18.61 0.57
N ILE A 476 6.70 -19.93 0.69
CA ILE A 476 5.63 -20.80 1.24
C ILE A 476 5.38 -20.51 2.71
N LEU A 477 6.45 -20.41 3.51
CA LEU A 477 6.31 -20.24 4.96
C LEU A 477 5.58 -18.95 5.31
N GLY A 478 5.90 -17.83 4.65
CA GLY A 478 5.21 -16.55 4.84
C GLY A 478 3.73 -16.56 4.41
N ALA A 479 3.29 -17.54 3.61
CA ALA A 479 1.88 -17.65 3.25
C ALA A 479 1.01 -18.02 4.45
N LEU A 480 1.53 -18.75 5.45
CA LEU A 480 0.78 -19.11 6.67
C LEU A 480 0.39 -17.88 7.48
N THR A 481 1.31 -16.93 7.66
CA THR A 481 1.01 -15.65 8.35
C THR A 481 0.23 -14.69 7.47
N ALA A 482 0.35 -14.77 6.14
CA ALA A 482 -0.46 -13.98 5.22
C ALA A 482 -1.96 -14.33 5.30
N VAL A 483 -2.32 -15.59 5.65
CA VAL A 483 -3.71 -15.96 5.96
C VAL A 483 -4.27 -15.14 7.13
N LEU A 484 -3.45 -14.83 8.15
CA LEU A 484 -3.87 -13.93 9.24
C LEU A 484 -4.20 -12.52 8.73
N THR A 485 -3.44 -12.00 7.75
CA THR A 485 -3.76 -10.70 7.14
C THR A 485 -5.16 -10.72 6.50
N VAL A 486 -5.50 -11.80 5.78
CA VAL A 486 -6.83 -11.96 5.17
C VAL A 486 -7.91 -12.12 6.26
N GLN A 487 -7.62 -12.85 7.33
CA GLN A 487 -8.56 -13.05 8.44
C GLN A 487 -8.87 -11.76 9.20
N LEU A 488 -7.85 -10.86 9.38
CA LEU A 488 -8.04 -9.52 9.93
C LEU A 488 -8.93 -8.66 9.01
N GLY A 489 -8.76 -8.79 7.69
CA GLY A 489 -9.69 -8.18 6.73
C GLY A 489 -11.10 -8.75 6.81
N ALA A 490 -11.23 -10.07 6.95
CA ALA A 490 -12.53 -10.73 7.16
C ALA A 490 -13.22 -10.23 8.44
N ALA A 491 -12.46 -9.98 9.52
CA ALA A 491 -13.00 -9.36 10.74
C ALA A 491 -13.58 -7.96 10.46
N ALA A 492 -12.89 -7.13 9.68
CA ALA A 492 -13.43 -5.83 9.26
C ALA A 492 -14.73 -5.96 8.46
N GLY A 493 -14.80 -6.95 7.56
CA GLY A 493 -16.01 -7.27 6.81
C GLY A 493 -17.16 -7.74 7.70
N ARG A 494 -16.88 -8.57 8.70
CA ARG A 494 -17.89 -9.04 9.68
C ARG A 494 -18.47 -7.88 10.50
N ILE A 495 -17.66 -6.89 10.86
CA ILE A 495 -18.14 -5.69 11.56
C ILE A 495 -19.20 -4.97 10.71
N ILE A 496 -18.98 -4.79 9.40
CA ILE A 496 -19.94 -4.13 8.50
C ILE A 496 -21.27 -4.90 8.45
N VAL A 497 -21.18 -6.20 8.35
CA VAL A 497 -22.33 -7.09 8.20
C VAL A 497 -23.13 -7.26 9.50
N THR A 498 -22.46 -7.14 10.66
CA THR A 498 -23.04 -7.39 11.97
C THR A 498 -23.64 -6.12 12.59
N TYR A 499 -23.01 -4.98 12.39
CA TYR A 499 -23.43 -3.72 13.00
C TYR A 499 -23.94 -2.76 11.92
N GLN A 500 -25.14 -2.19 12.11
CA GLN A 500 -25.74 -1.28 11.14
C GLN A 500 -25.31 0.16 11.34
N ASP A 501 -25.07 0.55 12.60
CA ASP A 501 -24.68 1.92 12.98
C ASP A 501 -23.26 2.27 12.51
N HIS A 502 -23.12 3.44 11.86
CA HIS A 502 -21.86 3.95 11.34
C HIS A 502 -20.81 4.15 12.43
N ASP A 503 -21.22 4.72 13.59
CA ASP A 503 -20.28 5.02 14.68
C ASP A 503 -19.76 3.77 15.34
N SER A 504 -20.62 2.76 15.52
CA SER A 504 -20.23 1.45 16.03
C SER A 504 -19.21 0.75 15.13
N ARG A 505 -19.36 0.85 13.80
CA ARG A 505 -18.40 0.30 12.84
C ARG A 505 -17.04 0.99 12.96
N ILE A 506 -17.03 2.33 12.92
CA ILE A 506 -15.79 3.14 12.98
C ILE A 506 -15.06 2.90 14.31
N LYS A 507 -15.76 2.95 15.45
CA LYS A 507 -15.16 2.69 16.78
C LYS A 507 -14.48 1.32 16.84
N ARG A 508 -15.11 0.27 16.31
CA ARG A 508 -14.56 -1.09 16.32
C ARG A 508 -13.32 -1.21 15.43
N TRP A 509 -13.33 -0.62 14.24
CA TRP A 509 -12.15 -0.61 13.38
C TRP A 509 -10.98 0.15 14.00
N ILE A 510 -11.24 1.31 14.65
CA ILE A 510 -10.20 2.04 15.37
C ILE A 510 -9.63 1.20 16.51
N ILE A 511 -10.48 0.50 17.30
CA ILE A 511 -10.02 -0.39 18.36
C ILE A 511 -9.15 -1.52 17.77
N TRP A 512 -9.58 -2.18 16.69
CA TRP A 512 -8.78 -3.18 16.01
C TRP A 512 -7.44 -2.62 15.51
N GLY A 513 -7.46 -1.40 14.93
CA GLY A 513 -6.25 -0.71 14.49
C GLY A 513 -5.27 -0.49 15.65
N ILE A 514 -5.75 0.05 16.77
CA ILE A 514 -4.92 0.30 17.96
C ILE A 514 -4.36 -1.02 18.53
N VAL A 515 -5.18 -2.06 18.67
CA VAL A 515 -4.74 -3.38 19.16
C VAL A 515 -3.66 -3.95 18.25
N CYS A 516 -3.87 -3.93 16.94
CA CYS A 516 -2.87 -4.39 15.97
C CYS A 516 -1.58 -3.55 16.06
N GLY A 517 -1.67 -2.23 16.16
CA GLY A 517 -0.52 -1.35 16.30
C GLY A 517 0.31 -1.63 17.55
N MET A 518 -0.38 -1.83 18.69
CA MET A 518 0.30 -2.19 19.95
C MET A 518 0.97 -3.56 19.87
N LEU A 519 0.30 -4.57 19.32
CA LEU A 519 0.87 -5.90 19.13
C LEU A 519 2.13 -5.84 18.23
N ALA A 520 2.07 -5.08 17.14
CA ALA A 520 3.23 -4.86 16.29
C ALA A 520 4.40 -4.22 17.06
N GLY A 521 4.12 -3.15 17.80
CA GLY A 521 5.12 -2.43 18.61
C GLY A 521 5.77 -3.33 19.67
N PHE A 522 4.98 -4.14 20.39
CA PHE A 522 5.52 -5.11 21.36
C PHE A 522 6.41 -6.17 20.70
N LEU A 523 5.99 -6.71 19.56
CA LEU A 523 6.76 -7.73 18.85
C LEU A 523 8.09 -7.21 18.30
N CYS A 524 8.15 -5.96 17.83
CA CYS A 524 9.39 -5.35 17.34
C CYS A 524 10.11 -4.51 18.41
N SER A 525 9.60 -4.49 19.67
CA SER A 525 10.13 -3.67 20.77
C SER A 525 10.29 -2.18 20.41
N TRP A 526 9.45 -1.68 19.52
CA TRP A 526 9.47 -0.30 18.98
C TRP A 526 10.79 0.09 18.28
N HIS A 527 11.57 -0.90 17.84
CA HIS A 527 12.83 -0.69 17.13
C HIS A 527 12.80 -1.36 15.74
N LYS A 528 13.59 -0.81 14.82
CA LYS A 528 13.68 -1.34 13.45
C LYS A 528 14.38 -2.71 13.41
N GLU A 529 15.49 -2.86 14.16
CA GLU A 529 16.41 -3.99 14.02
C GLU A 529 16.51 -4.89 15.27
N SER A 530 16.31 -4.33 16.47
CA SER A 530 16.67 -5.00 17.73
C SER A 530 15.52 -5.72 18.44
N GLY A 531 14.34 -5.77 17.84
CA GLY A 531 13.19 -6.47 18.43
C GLY A 531 13.22 -7.99 18.21
N PRO A 532 12.51 -8.77 19.04
CA PRO A 532 12.43 -10.24 18.90
C PRO A 532 11.84 -10.69 17.55
N ILE A 533 10.86 -9.95 17.02
CA ILE A 533 10.28 -10.17 15.70
C ILE A 533 10.22 -8.82 14.98
N PRO A 534 11.27 -8.46 14.21
CA PRO A 534 11.30 -7.18 13.52
C PRO A 534 10.21 -7.11 12.44
N VAL A 535 9.82 -5.88 12.07
CA VAL A 535 8.89 -5.66 10.96
C VAL A 535 9.60 -6.00 9.67
N ASN A 536 9.23 -7.12 9.05
CA ASN A 536 9.90 -7.63 7.86
C ASN A 536 8.88 -8.20 6.85
N LYS A 537 8.82 -7.57 5.67
CA LYS A 537 7.98 -8.00 4.55
C LYS A 537 8.46 -9.33 3.96
N ASN A 538 9.77 -9.49 3.81
CA ASN A 538 10.36 -10.65 3.14
C ASN A 538 10.03 -11.96 3.87
N LEU A 539 10.02 -11.91 5.22
CA LEU A 539 9.63 -13.03 6.09
C LEU A 539 8.12 -13.10 6.32
N TRP A 540 7.37 -12.06 5.98
CA TRP A 540 5.97 -11.86 6.36
C TRP A 540 5.76 -12.03 7.87
N SER A 541 6.62 -11.34 8.65
CA SER A 541 6.66 -11.46 10.11
C SER A 541 5.34 -11.05 10.76
N LEU A 542 5.06 -11.56 11.98
CA LEU A 542 3.83 -11.21 12.70
C LEU A 542 3.73 -9.71 13.00
N SER A 543 4.84 -9.06 13.33
CA SER A 543 4.90 -7.61 13.50
C SER A 543 4.53 -6.87 12.21
N PHE A 544 4.96 -7.37 11.04
CA PHE A 544 4.58 -6.82 9.74
C PHE A 544 3.09 -6.99 9.46
N VAL A 545 2.50 -8.17 9.75
CA VAL A 545 1.06 -8.40 9.60
C VAL A 545 0.26 -7.41 10.44
N PHE A 546 0.62 -7.26 11.71
CA PHE A 546 -0.12 -6.39 12.61
C PHE A 546 0.03 -4.90 12.29
N VAL A 547 1.23 -4.42 11.94
CA VAL A 547 1.39 -3.00 11.58
C VAL A 547 0.67 -2.65 10.29
N THR A 548 0.71 -3.52 9.28
CA THR A 548 0.00 -3.28 8.01
C THR A 548 -1.52 -3.35 8.18
N ALA A 549 -2.03 -4.25 9.04
CA ALA A 549 -3.44 -4.31 9.41
C ALA A 549 -3.87 -3.08 10.21
N CYS A 550 -3.04 -2.56 11.13
CA CYS A 550 -3.31 -1.32 11.84
C CYS A 550 -3.59 -0.18 10.85
N PHE A 551 -2.69 0.06 9.91
CA PHE A 551 -2.88 1.09 8.88
C PHE A 551 -4.11 0.81 7.99
N ALA A 552 -4.40 -0.46 7.67
CA ALA A 552 -5.58 -0.82 6.87
C ALA A 552 -6.90 -0.50 7.60
N PHE A 553 -7.00 -0.81 8.90
CA PHE A 553 -8.16 -0.49 9.71
C PHE A 553 -8.37 1.03 9.86
N LEU A 554 -7.29 1.77 10.11
CA LEU A 554 -7.34 3.23 10.24
C LEU A 554 -7.71 3.90 8.93
N LEU A 555 -7.12 3.46 7.82
CA LEU A 555 -7.40 4.00 6.48
C LEU A 555 -8.84 3.68 6.05
N LEU A 556 -9.33 2.45 6.29
CA LEU A 556 -10.74 2.13 6.01
C LEU A 556 -11.67 3.00 6.85
N SER A 557 -11.38 3.20 8.15
CA SER A 557 -12.18 4.06 9.04
C SER A 557 -12.26 5.49 8.51
N PHE A 558 -11.15 6.04 8.08
CA PHE A 558 -11.04 7.38 7.51
C PHE A 558 -11.82 7.52 6.19
N LEU A 559 -11.62 6.60 5.25
CA LEU A 559 -12.33 6.60 3.96
C LEU A 559 -13.83 6.41 4.16
N TYR A 560 -14.24 5.50 5.05
CA TYR A 560 -15.63 5.27 5.37
C TYR A 560 -16.31 6.49 5.99
N LEU A 561 -15.61 7.20 6.88
CA LEU A 561 -16.10 8.44 7.49
C LEU A 561 -16.39 9.51 6.44
N ILE A 562 -15.47 9.71 5.50
CA ILE A 562 -15.59 10.78 4.48
C ILE A 562 -16.57 10.39 3.37
N ILE A 563 -16.55 9.11 2.92
CA ILE A 563 -17.28 8.67 1.74
C ILE A 563 -18.69 8.17 2.10
N ASP A 564 -18.78 7.23 3.05
CA ASP A 564 -20.07 6.56 3.33
C ASP A 564 -20.89 7.27 4.43
N LYS A 565 -20.24 7.86 5.45
CA LYS A 565 -20.94 8.54 6.54
C LYS A 565 -21.22 10.03 6.21
N TRP A 566 -20.18 10.81 5.93
CA TRP A 566 -20.34 12.26 5.65
C TRP A 566 -20.68 12.56 4.20
N GLN A 567 -20.43 11.63 3.28
CA GLN A 567 -20.68 11.78 1.84
C GLN A 567 -20.04 13.03 1.21
N TRP A 568 -18.93 13.52 1.79
CA TRP A 568 -18.18 14.67 1.27
C TRP A 568 -17.50 14.36 -0.05
N TRP A 569 -17.07 13.12 -0.21
CA TRP A 569 -16.37 12.65 -1.40
C TRP A 569 -16.92 11.28 -1.85
N ASN A 570 -17.04 11.10 -3.14
CA ASN A 570 -17.56 9.84 -3.70
C ASN A 570 -16.46 8.85 -4.11
N GLY A 571 -15.19 9.08 -3.69
CA GLY A 571 -14.06 8.23 -4.00
C GLY A 571 -13.49 8.36 -5.41
N SER A 572 -14.07 9.22 -6.27
CA SER A 572 -13.59 9.43 -7.64
C SER A 572 -12.33 10.34 -7.65
N PRO A 573 -11.29 10.07 -8.49
CA PRO A 573 -11.24 9.03 -9.53
C PRO A 573 -10.74 7.65 -9.03
N LEU A 574 -10.21 7.55 -7.80
CA LEU A 574 -9.56 6.36 -7.27
C LEU A 574 -10.46 5.11 -7.33
N ARG A 575 -11.75 5.24 -7.01
CA ARG A 575 -12.69 4.11 -7.01
C ARG A 575 -12.77 3.40 -8.36
N TYR A 576 -12.52 4.09 -9.49
CA TYR A 576 -12.61 3.47 -10.82
C TYR A 576 -11.50 2.44 -11.03
N ALA A 577 -10.28 2.76 -10.57
CA ALA A 577 -9.17 1.81 -10.55
C ALA A 577 -9.46 0.63 -9.60
N GLY A 578 -10.08 0.89 -8.44
CA GLY A 578 -10.49 -0.16 -7.50
C GLY A 578 -11.54 -1.12 -8.05
N MET A 579 -12.42 -0.64 -8.95
CA MET A 579 -13.43 -1.48 -9.61
C MET A 579 -12.83 -2.40 -10.69
N ASN A 580 -11.67 -2.03 -11.25
CA ASN A 580 -10.94 -2.78 -12.29
C ASN A 580 -9.52 -3.15 -11.84
N SER A 581 -9.33 -3.44 -10.56
CA SER A 581 -7.99 -3.62 -9.97
C SER A 581 -7.16 -4.73 -10.64
N ILE A 582 -7.77 -5.83 -11.09
CA ILE A 582 -7.03 -6.90 -11.77
C ILE A 582 -6.56 -6.46 -13.16
N LEU A 583 -7.37 -5.71 -13.89
CA LEU A 583 -6.99 -5.15 -15.18
C LEU A 583 -5.81 -4.19 -15.04
N VAL A 584 -5.88 -3.26 -14.08
CA VAL A 584 -4.81 -2.30 -13.82
C VAL A 584 -3.54 -3.03 -13.36
N TYR A 585 -3.68 -4.06 -12.48
CA TYR A 585 -2.54 -4.85 -12.01
C TYR A 585 -1.84 -5.60 -13.16
N MET A 586 -2.59 -6.35 -13.97
CA MET A 586 -2.00 -7.08 -15.09
C MET A 586 -1.43 -6.13 -16.14
N GLY A 587 -2.18 -5.07 -16.44
CA GLY A 587 -1.80 -4.12 -17.48
C GLY A 587 -0.50 -3.37 -17.14
N HIS A 588 -0.33 -2.89 -15.91
CA HIS A 588 0.87 -2.14 -15.55
C HIS A 588 2.14 -3.01 -15.53
N GLU A 589 2.03 -4.28 -15.13
CA GLU A 589 3.16 -5.23 -15.19
C GLU A 589 3.56 -5.53 -16.64
N ILE A 590 2.59 -5.71 -17.53
CA ILE A 590 2.85 -6.01 -18.95
C ILE A 590 3.38 -4.77 -19.69
N CYS A 591 2.82 -3.59 -19.41
CA CYS A 591 3.15 -2.36 -20.12
C CYS A 591 4.28 -1.54 -19.49
N GLY A 592 4.82 -1.97 -18.32
CA GLY A 592 5.75 -1.19 -17.51
C GLY A 592 7.02 -0.72 -18.23
N GLY A 593 7.52 -1.50 -19.20
CA GLY A 593 8.69 -1.16 -20.01
C GLY A 593 8.37 -0.53 -21.38
N LEU A 594 7.10 -0.26 -21.68
CA LEU A 594 6.67 0.22 -23.00
C LEU A 594 6.35 1.72 -22.98
N PHE A 595 6.70 2.42 -24.09
CA PHE A 595 6.17 3.76 -24.34
C PHE A 595 4.64 3.67 -24.61
N PRO A 596 3.80 4.55 -24.04
CA PRO A 596 4.12 5.80 -23.32
C PRO A 596 4.13 5.67 -21.78
N TRP A 597 4.10 4.47 -21.18
CA TRP A 597 4.11 4.30 -19.73
C TRP A 597 5.49 4.52 -19.12
N SER A 598 6.54 4.24 -19.89
CA SER A 598 7.92 4.41 -19.50
C SER A 598 8.79 4.81 -20.69
N TRP A 599 9.86 5.57 -20.43
CA TRP A 599 10.88 5.96 -21.39
C TRP A 599 12.21 6.22 -20.67
N THR A 600 13.31 6.34 -21.41
CA THR A 600 14.59 6.75 -20.84
C THR A 600 14.60 8.28 -20.69
N PRO A 601 14.61 8.83 -19.47
CA PRO A 601 14.60 10.27 -19.28
C PRO A 601 15.92 10.90 -19.70
N VAL A 602 15.86 12.15 -20.17
CA VAL A 602 17.05 12.95 -20.46
C VAL A 602 17.59 13.52 -19.14
N GLY A 603 18.73 13.01 -18.68
CA GLY A 603 19.33 13.35 -17.39
C GLY A 603 18.76 12.50 -16.23
N GLU A 604 19.66 12.13 -15.32
CA GLU A 604 19.37 11.24 -14.19
C GLU A 604 18.99 12.04 -12.95
N HIS A 605 17.83 12.71 -12.99
CA HIS A 605 17.30 13.52 -11.89
C HIS A 605 15.99 12.90 -11.37
N HIS A 606 15.78 12.95 -10.05
CA HIS A 606 14.52 12.53 -9.42
C HIS A 606 13.29 13.18 -10.06
N ALA A 607 13.39 14.45 -10.49
CA ALA A 607 12.30 15.16 -11.17
C ALA A 607 11.84 14.46 -12.45
N ASN A 608 12.79 14.02 -13.30
CA ASN A 608 12.50 13.39 -14.58
C ASN A 608 11.84 12.00 -14.38
N TYR A 609 12.37 11.22 -13.44
CA TYR A 609 11.79 9.94 -13.06
C TYR A 609 10.41 10.11 -12.42
N LEU A 610 10.23 11.13 -11.56
CA LEU A 610 8.94 11.41 -10.92
C LEU A 610 7.87 11.77 -11.95
N ILE A 611 8.18 12.65 -12.91
CA ILE A 611 7.26 13.03 -13.98
C ILE A 611 6.85 11.79 -14.80
N MET A 612 7.82 10.97 -15.21
CA MET A 612 7.57 9.75 -15.97
C MET A 612 6.66 8.78 -15.20
N ASN A 613 6.97 8.52 -13.93
CA ASN A 613 6.22 7.56 -13.11
C ASN A 613 4.80 8.07 -12.77
N LEU A 614 4.63 9.38 -12.53
CA LEU A 614 3.32 10.00 -12.33
C LEU A 614 2.50 9.98 -13.62
N TRP A 615 3.12 10.22 -14.77
CA TRP A 615 2.46 10.13 -16.08
C TRP A 615 1.94 8.72 -16.34
N GLY A 616 2.81 7.69 -16.24
CA GLY A 616 2.43 6.29 -16.42
C GLY A 616 1.31 5.85 -15.46
N THR A 617 1.38 6.29 -14.21
CA THR A 617 0.33 6.03 -13.21
C THR A 617 -0.98 6.72 -13.57
N SER A 618 -0.93 7.98 -14.01
CA SER A 618 -2.12 8.75 -14.41
C SER A 618 -2.82 8.14 -15.62
N MET A 619 -2.08 7.57 -16.56
CA MET A 619 -2.67 6.85 -17.71
C MET A 619 -3.53 5.67 -17.25
N TRP A 620 -3.12 4.91 -16.23
CA TRP A 620 -3.93 3.82 -15.69
C TRP A 620 -5.20 4.30 -14.99
N ILE A 621 -5.17 5.48 -14.35
CA ILE A 621 -6.38 6.11 -13.79
C ILE A 621 -7.35 6.47 -14.93
N ILE A 622 -6.86 7.02 -16.03
CA ILE A 622 -7.66 7.38 -17.22
C ILE A 622 -8.26 6.12 -17.86
N ILE A 623 -7.45 5.07 -18.07
CA ILE A 623 -7.92 3.79 -18.61
C ILE A 623 -9.03 3.20 -17.74
N ALA A 624 -8.83 3.17 -16.42
CA ALA A 624 -9.85 2.69 -15.47
C ALA A 624 -11.14 3.52 -15.53
N TYR A 625 -11.04 4.84 -15.70
CA TYR A 625 -12.19 5.71 -15.90
C TYR A 625 -12.92 5.43 -17.22
N ILE A 626 -12.20 5.24 -18.33
CA ILE A 626 -12.79 4.87 -19.64
C ILE A 626 -13.52 3.53 -19.53
N CYS A 627 -12.89 2.52 -18.92
CA CYS A 627 -13.52 1.22 -18.67
C CYS A 627 -14.81 1.36 -17.84
N HIS A 628 -14.80 2.21 -16.82
CA HIS A 628 -15.99 2.49 -16.03
C HIS A 628 -17.10 3.14 -16.87
N ARG A 629 -16.77 4.11 -17.73
CA ARG A 629 -17.73 4.76 -18.64
C ARG A 629 -18.38 3.76 -19.59
N GLN A 630 -17.60 2.81 -20.09
CA GLN A 630 -18.06 1.74 -20.99
C GLN A 630 -18.69 0.56 -20.24
N LYS A 631 -18.81 0.62 -18.90
CA LYS A 631 -19.30 -0.47 -18.03
C LYS A 631 -18.51 -1.78 -18.19
N LEU A 632 -17.25 -1.68 -18.59
CA LEU A 632 -16.34 -2.81 -18.72
C LEU A 632 -15.67 -3.07 -17.36
N TYR A 633 -15.97 -4.21 -16.75
CA TYR A 633 -15.38 -4.63 -15.48
C TYR A 633 -14.77 -6.02 -15.62
N VAL A 634 -13.46 -6.10 -15.49
CA VAL A 634 -12.73 -7.37 -15.50
C VAL A 634 -12.67 -7.90 -14.07
N SER A 635 -13.31 -9.05 -13.84
CA SER A 635 -13.32 -9.74 -12.54
C SER A 635 -12.86 -11.19 -12.71
N VAL A 636 -12.08 -11.66 -11.74
CA VAL A 636 -11.61 -13.04 -11.64
C VAL A 636 -12.28 -13.72 -10.46
#